data_b27dcea2647c70e835e26de8477c622c
#
_entry.id   b27dcea2647c70e835e26de8477c622c
#
_cell.length_a   1.000
_cell.length_b   1.000
_cell.length_c   1.000
_cell.angle_alpha   90.00
_cell.angle_beta   90.00
_cell.angle_gamma   90.00
#
_symmetry.space_group_name_H-M   'P 1'
#
loop_
_entity.id
_entity.type
_entity.pdbx_description
1 polymer ?
#
loop_
_entity_poly.entity_id
_entity_poly.type
_entity_poly.pdbx_seq_one_letter_code
_entity_poly.pdbx_strand_id
1 'polypeptide(L)'
;MSETHLLAIEQLTAHYGAAQALFGVDLTIDPGETVALVGANGAGKTTLLKCIMGLMKPSAGDVFLEGRTVTGNTPVQMVRHGLALTPEGREVFPQLTVAENLQLGAAALKTGRKEVARRMQVVYHRFGRLAERRDQAAGTLSGGEQQMLAMGRALMAQPRMLLLDEPSLGLAPLITDEIFAIVHQLARSGVTILLVEQNAARALSASHKAFLMAGGRIVQQGRSQDLLVDPKLRAAFLGAASQEKPAASRLGAAGLTNIRLEKPDMHQHTFMPAFTDDQALAAHQLKGLQWTVRHAFEGSSFYRQRLEAAGVDPASIQSLEDLRRMPFTTTDDLREYYPFPLRAVPFEQIVRIHASSGTTGKRKIIGYTQKDLDDWIHFFARCYEMAGVTPLDRVQIAVGYGIWTAGMGFQLGCEKVGAMAVPVGPGNIDMHLQFMQDVRSTVFCSTASMALLMAEEIHRRGIADKINIRKIIYGSERSSRSMRRKISELFGGAELFDITGLTELYGPGTGIECADHDCIHYWSDYYILEIIDPETLEPMPDGEWGEMVVTTLSKEAAPLIRYRTRDITRIIPGSCTCGSFMPRHSRIKGRSDDTIKFRGVNIYPSTIDTILSAIPGLGSEYQIHLTRDERSGKDSMKLKIERGEAVEAGRTAELVHETVYQVKRQLLVSIEVELVEYGQLPRT
;
A
#
# COMPACT_ATOMS: atom_id res chain seq x y z
N MET A 1 15.71 -0.18 52.86
CA MET A 1 15.22 -1.36 52.11
C MET A 1 15.26 -0.93 50.67
N SER A 2 16.20 -1.41 49.85
CA SER A 2 16.22 -1.09 48.41
C SER A 2 14.97 -1.68 47.81
N GLU A 3 14.17 -0.84 47.15
CA GLU A 3 13.04 -1.27 46.33
C GLU A 3 13.58 -2.23 45.28
N THR A 4 13.20 -3.51 45.37
CA THR A 4 13.65 -4.53 44.43
C THR A 4 12.71 -4.47 43.22
N HIS A 5 13.14 -3.82 42.14
CA HIS A 5 12.43 -3.84 40.86
C HIS A 5 12.23 -5.28 40.35
N LEU A 6 11.13 -5.55 39.65
CA LEU A 6 10.94 -6.83 38.95
C LEU A 6 11.97 -7.01 37.84
N LEU A 7 12.15 -5.97 37.00
CA LEU A 7 13.17 -5.92 35.97
C LEU A 7 14.01 -4.65 36.16
N ALA A 8 15.33 -4.77 36.12
CA ALA A 8 16.23 -3.64 36.00
C ALA A 8 17.25 -3.90 34.89
N ILE A 9 17.57 -2.89 34.13
CA ILE A 9 18.54 -2.90 33.06
C ILE A 9 19.53 -1.79 33.35
N GLU A 10 20.83 -2.11 33.35
CA GLU A 10 21.90 -1.18 33.66
C GLU A 10 22.92 -1.12 32.53
N GLN A 11 23.10 0.08 31.96
CA GLN A 11 24.07 0.42 30.91
C GLN A 11 24.12 -0.56 29.74
N LEU A 12 22.97 -1.06 29.31
CA LEU A 12 22.87 -2.10 28.29
C LEU A 12 23.31 -1.61 26.92
N THR A 13 24.25 -2.29 26.34
CA THR A 13 24.83 -1.99 25.03
C THR A 13 24.74 -3.23 24.14
N ALA A 14 24.33 -3.05 22.87
CA ALA A 14 24.19 -4.16 21.93
C ALA A 14 24.55 -3.75 20.50
N HIS A 15 25.05 -4.70 19.71
CA HIS A 15 25.53 -4.48 18.35
C HIS A 15 25.00 -5.55 17.39
N TYR A 16 24.74 -5.17 16.14
CA TYR A 16 24.57 -6.07 14.99
C TYR A 16 25.84 -6.00 14.14
N GLY A 17 26.75 -6.97 14.32
CA GLY A 17 28.09 -6.87 13.71
C GLY A 17 28.83 -5.61 14.17
N ALA A 18 29.21 -4.74 13.25
CA ALA A 18 29.88 -3.46 13.58
C ALA A 18 28.88 -2.33 13.96
N ALA A 19 27.60 -2.48 13.69
CA ALA A 19 26.62 -1.43 13.93
C ALA A 19 26.08 -1.52 15.37
N GLN A 20 26.27 -0.45 16.15
CA GLN A 20 25.75 -0.36 17.51
C GLN A 20 24.26 0.02 17.49
N ALA A 21 23.42 -0.74 18.18
CA ALA A 21 21.97 -0.57 18.24
C ALA A 21 21.46 -0.05 19.59
N LEU A 22 22.18 -0.34 20.69
CA LEU A 22 21.88 0.17 22.04
C LEU A 22 23.13 0.83 22.63
N PHE A 23 22.95 1.97 23.28
CA PHE A 23 24.02 2.84 23.77
C PHE A 23 23.87 3.13 25.28
N GLY A 24 24.07 2.13 26.14
CA GLY A 24 23.99 2.29 27.59
C GLY A 24 22.54 2.60 28.03
N VAL A 25 21.64 1.65 27.82
CA VAL A 25 20.23 1.78 28.19
C VAL A 25 20.03 1.43 29.65
N ASP A 26 19.37 2.31 30.42
CA ASP A 26 18.92 2.09 31.80
C ASP A 26 17.39 2.10 31.85
N LEU A 27 16.78 1.11 32.50
CA LEU A 27 15.33 0.96 32.61
C LEU A 27 14.95 0.14 33.84
N THR A 28 13.90 0.53 34.55
CA THR A 28 13.38 -0.23 35.72
C THR A 28 11.86 -0.40 35.59
N ILE A 29 11.37 -1.59 35.99
CA ILE A 29 9.95 -1.94 35.98
C ILE A 29 9.60 -2.62 37.30
N ASP A 30 8.54 -2.15 37.93
CA ASP A 30 8.07 -2.67 39.20
C ASP A 30 7.03 -3.79 39.02
N PRO A 31 6.87 -4.69 40.02
CA PRO A 31 5.84 -5.74 39.94
C PRO A 31 4.43 -5.16 39.79
N GLY A 32 3.67 -5.72 38.81
CA GLY A 32 2.29 -5.27 38.49
C GLY A 32 2.22 -3.98 37.72
N GLU A 33 3.35 -3.36 37.36
CA GLU A 33 3.38 -2.13 36.56
C GLU A 33 3.17 -2.43 35.06
N THR A 34 2.45 -1.56 34.39
CA THR A 34 2.43 -1.51 32.92
C THR A 34 3.30 -0.35 32.46
N VAL A 35 4.37 -0.67 31.77
CA VAL A 35 5.36 0.30 31.28
C VAL A 35 5.33 0.33 29.78
N ALA A 36 5.27 1.53 29.20
CA ALA A 36 5.42 1.72 27.75
C ALA A 36 6.87 2.03 27.37
N LEU A 37 7.34 1.44 26.28
CA LEU A 37 8.57 1.83 25.58
C LEU A 37 8.17 2.38 24.21
N VAL A 38 8.30 3.68 24.05
CA VAL A 38 7.86 4.39 22.84
C VAL A 38 9.05 4.91 22.06
N GLY A 39 9.00 4.82 20.74
CA GLY A 39 10.04 5.34 19.85
C GLY A 39 9.76 5.02 18.39
N ALA A 40 10.38 5.77 17.50
CA ALA A 40 10.29 5.54 16.05
C ALA A 40 10.84 4.16 15.64
N ASN A 41 10.54 3.73 14.41
CA ASN A 41 11.15 2.53 13.84
C ASN A 41 12.68 2.70 13.79
N GLY A 42 13.42 1.64 14.16
CA GLY A 42 14.87 1.70 14.27
C GLY A 42 15.42 2.34 15.55
N ALA A 43 14.56 2.79 16.49
CA ALA A 43 15.02 3.36 17.77
C ALA A 43 15.73 2.37 18.70
N GLY A 44 15.67 1.06 18.44
CA GLY A 44 16.30 0.02 19.25
C GLY A 44 15.34 -0.78 20.14
N LYS A 45 14.03 -0.54 20.07
CA LYS A 45 12.99 -1.16 20.92
C LYS A 45 13.01 -2.69 20.90
N THR A 46 12.89 -3.29 19.70
CA THR A 46 12.95 -4.74 19.51
C THR A 46 14.31 -5.32 19.89
N THR A 47 15.41 -4.58 19.70
CA THR A 47 16.74 -4.99 20.13
C THR A 47 16.81 -5.11 21.65
N LEU A 48 16.23 -4.14 22.37
CA LEU A 48 16.14 -4.18 23.83
C LEU A 48 15.35 -5.42 24.29
N LEU A 49 14.19 -5.70 23.70
CA LEU A 49 13.40 -6.89 24.03
C LEU A 49 14.16 -8.19 23.74
N LYS A 50 14.92 -8.24 22.65
CA LYS A 50 15.77 -9.40 22.32
C LYS A 50 16.87 -9.62 23.35
N CYS A 51 17.49 -8.55 23.85
CA CYS A 51 18.48 -8.65 24.93
C CYS A 51 17.85 -9.12 26.23
N ILE A 52 16.69 -8.57 26.62
CA ILE A 52 15.95 -8.99 27.83
C ILE A 52 15.59 -10.48 27.76
N MET A 53 15.13 -10.95 26.61
CA MET A 53 14.72 -12.35 26.42
C MET A 53 15.87 -13.33 26.16
N GLY A 54 17.11 -12.86 26.12
CA GLY A 54 18.27 -13.72 25.84
C GLY A 54 18.34 -14.21 24.38
N LEU A 55 17.58 -13.59 23.49
CA LEU A 55 17.63 -13.82 22.03
C LEU A 55 18.84 -13.14 21.40
N MET A 56 19.38 -12.13 22.06
CA MET A 56 20.59 -11.40 21.67
C MET A 56 21.46 -11.17 22.89
N LYS A 57 22.75 -11.48 22.77
CA LYS A 57 23.69 -11.23 23.86
C LYS A 57 24.12 -9.75 23.83
N PRO A 58 23.93 -8.98 24.90
CA PRO A 58 24.47 -7.62 25.00
C PRO A 58 26.01 -7.64 24.95
N SER A 59 26.59 -6.57 24.44
CA SER A 59 28.05 -6.40 24.40
C SER A 59 28.60 -5.78 25.68
N ALA A 60 27.76 -5.05 26.43
CA ALA A 60 28.07 -4.53 27.77
C ALA A 60 26.77 -4.26 28.55
N GLY A 61 26.87 -4.08 29.84
CA GLY A 61 25.74 -3.84 30.72
C GLY A 61 25.02 -5.14 31.12
N ASP A 62 24.10 -5.01 32.07
CA ASP A 62 23.43 -6.15 32.68
C ASP A 62 21.91 -6.04 32.73
N VAL A 63 21.26 -7.20 32.74
CA VAL A 63 19.82 -7.37 32.95
C VAL A 63 19.62 -8.10 34.26
N PHE A 64 18.85 -7.51 35.17
CA PHE A 64 18.52 -8.07 36.48
C PHE A 64 17.03 -8.39 36.54
N LEU A 65 16.71 -9.55 37.10
CA LEU A 65 15.35 -9.94 37.44
C LEU A 65 15.28 -10.19 38.97
N GLU A 66 14.46 -9.39 39.65
CA GLU A 66 14.38 -9.41 41.13
C GLU A 66 15.76 -9.31 41.83
N GLY A 67 16.61 -8.42 41.31
CA GLY A 67 17.94 -8.18 41.82
C GLY A 67 19.00 -9.26 41.48
N ARG A 68 18.62 -10.28 40.69
CA ARG A 68 19.56 -11.33 40.22
C ARG A 68 19.92 -11.08 38.78
N THR A 69 21.19 -11.13 38.44
CA THR A 69 21.61 -11.03 37.06
C THR A 69 21.09 -12.21 36.22
N VAL A 70 20.49 -11.90 35.10
CA VAL A 70 20.01 -12.88 34.11
C VAL A 70 20.67 -12.67 32.75
N THR A 71 21.66 -11.76 32.67
CA THR A 71 22.45 -11.47 31.48
C THR A 71 23.07 -12.76 30.94
N GLY A 72 22.86 -13.02 29.62
CA GLY A 72 23.36 -14.21 28.95
C GLY A 72 22.55 -15.49 29.17
N ASN A 73 21.45 -15.45 29.90
CA ASN A 73 20.51 -16.56 29.98
C ASN A 73 19.92 -16.85 28.60
N THR A 74 19.62 -18.11 28.32
CA THR A 74 18.91 -18.53 27.09
C THR A 74 17.43 -18.15 27.18
N PRO A 75 16.72 -18.00 26.03
CA PRO A 75 15.28 -17.71 26.02
C PRO A 75 14.44 -18.71 26.83
N VAL A 76 14.80 -19.98 26.81
CA VAL A 76 14.13 -21.02 27.62
C VAL A 76 14.30 -20.76 29.13
N GLN A 77 15.47 -20.31 29.57
CA GLN A 77 15.69 -19.93 30.96
C GLN A 77 14.89 -18.69 31.33
N MET A 78 14.81 -17.69 30.44
CA MET A 78 13.99 -16.48 30.65
C MET A 78 12.51 -16.81 30.80
N VAL A 79 11.97 -17.72 29.97
CA VAL A 79 10.59 -18.21 30.14
C VAL A 79 10.41 -18.93 31.50
N ARG A 80 11.38 -19.72 31.94
CA ARG A 80 11.33 -20.38 33.27
C ARG A 80 11.43 -19.40 34.44
N HIS A 81 12.05 -18.25 34.23
CA HIS A 81 12.06 -17.14 35.19
C HIS A 81 10.76 -16.32 35.18
N GLY A 82 9.80 -16.69 34.32
CA GLY A 82 8.48 -16.06 34.27
C GLY A 82 8.37 -14.87 33.32
N LEU A 83 9.26 -14.74 32.34
CA LEU A 83 9.12 -13.79 31.24
C LEU A 83 8.50 -14.47 30.03
N ALA A 84 7.64 -13.75 29.28
CA ALA A 84 7.17 -14.21 27.97
C ALA A 84 7.14 -13.03 27.00
N LEU A 85 7.43 -13.31 25.73
CA LEU A 85 7.44 -12.34 24.64
C LEU A 85 6.38 -12.68 23.61
N THR A 86 5.60 -11.67 23.23
CA THR A 86 4.84 -11.67 21.99
C THR A 86 5.64 -10.84 20.99
N PRO A 87 6.26 -11.46 19.97
CA PRO A 87 7.14 -10.76 19.05
C PRO A 87 6.36 -9.92 18.04
N GLU A 88 7.03 -8.95 17.43
CA GLU A 88 6.55 -8.25 16.24
C GLU A 88 6.24 -9.27 15.11
N GLY A 89 5.18 -9.02 14.32
CA GLY A 89 4.83 -9.92 13.21
C GLY A 89 4.12 -11.22 13.61
N ARG A 90 3.70 -11.37 14.89
CA ARG A 90 2.87 -12.48 15.44
C ARG A 90 3.59 -13.82 15.54
N GLU A 91 4.39 -14.19 14.54
CA GLU A 91 5.20 -15.42 14.45
C GLU A 91 4.43 -16.69 14.89
N VAL A 92 3.16 -16.83 14.43
CA VAL A 92 2.40 -18.06 14.62
C VAL A 92 2.91 -19.16 13.67
N PHE A 93 2.74 -20.42 14.03
CA PHE A 93 3.04 -21.55 13.15
C PHE A 93 1.82 -21.81 12.25
N PRO A 94 1.87 -21.39 10.97
CA PRO A 94 0.67 -21.33 10.13
C PRO A 94 0.07 -22.68 9.76
N GLN A 95 0.89 -23.74 9.75
CA GLN A 95 0.46 -25.12 9.45
C GLN A 95 -0.16 -25.82 10.68
N LEU A 96 0.13 -25.33 11.88
CA LEU A 96 -0.42 -25.89 13.12
C LEU A 96 -1.78 -25.27 13.42
N THR A 97 -2.62 -26.06 14.08
CA THR A 97 -3.90 -25.56 14.61
C THR A 97 -3.70 -24.51 15.71
N VAL A 98 -4.76 -23.79 16.06
CA VAL A 98 -4.79 -22.88 17.21
C VAL A 98 -4.40 -23.65 18.50
N ALA A 99 -4.97 -24.82 18.71
CA ALA A 99 -4.68 -25.66 19.90
C ALA A 99 -3.18 -26.06 19.96
N GLU A 100 -2.62 -26.51 18.86
CA GLU A 100 -1.19 -26.90 18.80
C GLU A 100 -0.26 -25.69 19.01
N ASN A 101 -0.56 -24.52 18.42
CA ASN A 101 0.18 -23.29 18.68
C ASN A 101 0.16 -22.94 20.18
N LEU A 102 -0.98 -23.04 20.86
CA LEU A 102 -1.09 -22.78 22.28
C LEU A 102 -0.26 -23.78 23.10
N GLN A 103 -0.31 -25.08 22.76
CA GLN A 103 0.48 -26.11 23.46
C GLN A 103 1.99 -25.83 23.42
N LEU A 104 2.50 -25.32 22.30
CA LEU A 104 3.91 -24.93 22.17
C LEU A 104 4.31 -23.84 23.19
N GLY A 105 3.40 -22.93 23.57
CA GLY A 105 3.65 -21.90 24.57
C GLY A 105 4.00 -22.43 25.96
N ALA A 106 3.59 -23.65 26.29
CA ALA A 106 3.93 -24.32 27.57
C ALA A 106 5.18 -25.23 27.50
N ALA A 107 5.76 -25.44 26.30
CA ALA A 107 6.81 -26.45 26.09
C ALA A 107 8.07 -26.21 26.94
N ALA A 108 8.46 -24.95 27.19
CA ALA A 108 9.64 -24.60 28.01
C ALA A 108 9.52 -24.98 29.46
N LEU A 109 8.31 -25.23 29.98
CA LEU A 109 8.05 -25.36 31.43
C LEU A 109 8.01 -26.79 31.95
N LYS A 110 8.11 -27.80 31.05
CA LYS A 110 8.01 -29.23 31.42
C LYS A 110 6.73 -29.57 32.24
N THR A 111 5.63 -28.95 31.94
CA THR A 111 4.34 -29.14 32.62
C THR A 111 3.60 -30.38 32.10
N GLY A 112 2.86 -31.08 33.00
CA GLY A 112 2.09 -32.25 32.61
C GLY A 112 0.86 -31.91 31.78
N ARG A 113 0.34 -32.87 30.98
CA ARG A 113 -0.81 -32.69 30.04
C ARG A 113 -2.04 -32.08 30.69
N LYS A 114 -2.36 -32.44 31.96
CA LYS A 114 -3.53 -31.90 32.70
C LYS A 114 -3.39 -30.39 32.94
N GLU A 115 -2.19 -29.94 33.30
CA GLU A 115 -1.92 -28.54 33.53
C GLU A 115 -1.92 -27.73 32.20
N VAL A 116 -1.36 -28.27 31.14
CA VAL A 116 -1.45 -27.66 29.80
C VAL A 116 -2.92 -27.47 29.39
N ALA A 117 -3.75 -28.49 29.57
CA ALA A 117 -5.18 -28.39 29.24
C ALA A 117 -5.88 -27.32 30.10
N ARG A 118 -5.56 -27.24 31.42
CA ARG A 118 -6.09 -26.18 32.29
C ARG A 118 -5.72 -24.77 31.80
N ARG A 119 -4.45 -24.56 31.42
CA ARG A 119 -3.97 -23.26 30.89
C ARG A 119 -4.63 -22.92 29.60
N MET A 120 -4.82 -23.88 28.70
CA MET A 120 -5.58 -23.67 27.46
C MET A 120 -7.00 -23.18 27.72
N GLN A 121 -7.69 -23.73 28.70
CA GLN A 121 -9.03 -23.25 29.08
C GLN A 121 -9.01 -21.79 29.55
N VAL A 122 -8.01 -21.40 30.32
CA VAL A 122 -7.84 -20.01 30.76
C VAL A 122 -7.62 -19.08 29.55
N VAL A 123 -6.79 -19.50 28.59
CA VAL A 123 -6.56 -18.74 27.35
C VAL A 123 -7.86 -18.66 26.52
N TYR A 124 -8.58 -19.76 26.33
CA TYR A 124 -9.83 -19.77 25.62
C TYR A 124 -10.92 -18.93 26.28
N HIS A 125 -10.95 -18.88 27.60
CA HIS A 125 -11.87 -18.01 28.32
C HIS A 125 -11.59 -16.52 28.06
N ARG A 126 -10.31 -16.15 27.90
CA ARG A 126 -9.90 -14.77 27.58
C ARG A 126 -10.10 -14.43 26.12
N PHE A 127 -9.86 -15.38 25.24
CA PHE A 127 -9.93 -15.22 23.78
C PHE A 127 -10.98 -16.16 23.20
N GLY A 128 -12.28 -15.83 23.40
CA GLY A 128 -13.39 -16.68 22.97
C GLY A 128 -13.30 -17.10 21.49
N ARG A 129 -12.88 -16.22 20.62
CA ARG A 129 -12.67 -16.53 19.19
C ARG A 129 -11.65 -17.65 18.95
N LEU A 130 -10.62 -17.77 19.79
CA LEU A 130 -9.65 -18.87 19.68
C LEU A 130 -10.25 -20.22 20.11
N ALA A 131 -11.20 -20.19 21.05
CA ALA A 131 -11.92 -21.40 21.46
C ALA A 131 -12.81 -21.95 20.33
N GLU A 132 -13.51 -21.08 19.62
CA GLU A 132 -14.37 -21.42 18.47
C GLU A 132 -13.57 -22.00 17.32
N ARG A 133 -12.31 -21.59 17.15
CA ARG A 133 -11.43 -21.93 16.04
C ARG A 133 -10.26 -22.84 16.43
N ARG A 134 -10.39 -23.54 17.57
CA ARG A 134 -9.29 -24.32 18.17
C ARG A 134 -8.62 -25.34 17.24
N ASP A 135 -9.42 -25.95 16.36
CA ASP A 135 -8.98 -26.98 15.42
C ASP A 135 -8.64 -26.42 14.01
N GLN A 136 -8.73 -25.07 13.83
CA GLN A 136 -8.42 -24.38 12.60
C GLN A 136 -6.91 -24.12 12.49
N ALA A 137 -6.35 -24.25 11.26
CA ALA A 137 -4.96 -23.91 10.98
C ALA A 137 -4.70 -22.42 11.19
N ALA A 138 -3.65 -22.08 11.96
CA ALA A 138 -3.35 -20.69 12.35
C ALA A 138 -3.09 -19.75 11.17
N GLY A 139 -2.58 -20.28 10.04
CA GLY A 139 -2.37 -19.49 8.81
C GLY A 139 -3.66 -18.98 8.16
N THR A 140 -4.82 -19.56 8.48
CA THR A 140 -6.12 -19.17 7.93
C THR A 140 -6.89 -18.18 8.82
N LEU A 141 -6.34 -17.83 9.97
CA LEU A 141 -6.90 -16.84 10.88
C LEU A 141 -6.70 -15.42 10.35
N SER A 142 -7.62 -14.52 10.69
CA SER A 142 -7.44 -13.08 10.45
C SER A 142 -6.22 -12.55 11.22
N GLY A 143 -5.68 -11.40 10.80
CA GLY A 143 -4.53 -10.79 11.46
C GLY A 143 -4.73 -10.52 12.96
N GLY A 144 -5.94 -10.14 13.37
CA GLY A 144 -6.28 -9.94 14.77
C GLY A 144 -6.33 -11.25 15.57
N GLU A 145 -6.92 -12.31 14.99
CA GLU A 145 -6.95 -13.64 15.63
C GLU A 145 -5.56 -14.25 15.75
N GLN A 146 -4.67 -14.02 14.75
CA GLN A 146 -3.28 -14.42 14.86
C GLN A 146 -2.55 -13.66 15.97
N GLN A 147 -2.85 -12.38 16.18
CA GLN A 147 -2.30 -11.60 17.28
C GLN A 147 -2.80 -12.12 18.65
N MET A 148 -4.09 -12.41 18.76
CA MET A 148 -4.67 -13.05 19.96
C MET A 148 -4.02 -14.42 20.20
N LEU A 149 -3.76 -15.19 19.16
CA LEU A 149 -3.08 -16.49 19.26
C LEU A 149 -1.62 -16.33 19.74
N ALA A 150 -0.89 -15.36 19.24
CA ALA A 150 0.48 -15.06 19.68
C ALA A 150 0.52 -14.65 21.16
N MET A 151 -0.40 -13.78 21.59
CA MET A 151 -0.58 -13.41 22.99
C MET A 151 -1.02 -14.60 23.85
N GLY A 152 -1.99 -15.38 23.37
CA GLY A 152 -2.45 -16.60 24.03
C GLY A 152 -1.33 -17.61 24.24
N ARG A 153 -0.48 -17.80 23.22
CA ARG A 153 0.72 -18.65 23.28
C ARG A 153 1.71 -18.17 24.35
N ALA A 154 1.95 -16.86 24.44
CA ALA A 154 2.79 -16.29 25.48
C ALA A 154 2.19 -16.51 26.89
N LEU A 155 0.87 -16.37 27.04
CA LEU A 155 0.16 -16.60 28.32
C LEU A 155 0.13 -18.04 28.75
N MET A 156 0.34 -19.02 27.88
CA MET A 156 0.48 -20.43 28.24
C MET A 156 1.66 -20.67 29.18
N ALA A 157 2.66 -19.80 29.16
CA ALA A 157 3.77 -19.82 30.09
C ALA A 157 3.38 -19.35 31.50
N GLN A 158 2.21 -18.74 31.71
CA GLN A 158 1.80 -18.06 32.95
C GLN A 158 2.86 -17.04 33.43
N PRO A 159 3.20 -16.07 32.58
CA PRO A 159 4.31 -15.18 32.85
C PRO A 159 3.99 -14.23 34.03
N ARG A 160 5.01 -13.90 34.82
CA ARG A 160 4.99 -12.81 35.79
C ARG A 160 5.16 -11.47 35.10
N MET A 161 5.88 -11.46 33.93
CA MET A 161 6.09 -10.32 33.09
C MET A 161 5.87 -10.69 31.63
N LEU A 162 5.01 -9.93 30.92
CA LEU A 162 4.71 -10.08 29.53
C LEU A 162 5.30 -8.90 28.72
N LEU A 163 6.14 -9.24 27.75
CA LEU A 163 6.70 -8.29 26.81
C LEU A 163 5.88 -8.34 25.51
N LEU A 164 5.39 -7.20 25.06
CA LEU A 164 4.57 -7.06 23.85
C LEU A 164 5.30 -6.15 22.86
N ASP A 165 5.73 -6.70 21.72
CA ASP A 165 6.43 -5.95 20.67
C ASP A 165 5.45 -5.55 19.58
N GLU A 166 5.07 -4.28 19.55
CA GLU A 166 4.14 -3.66 18.62
C GLU A 166 2.83 -4.47 18.38
N PRO A 167 2.08 -4.81 19.45
CA PRO A 167 0.94 -5.69 19.37
C PRO A 167 -0.20 -5.16 18.49
N SER A 168 -0.22 -3.87 18.21
CA SER A 168 -1.24 -3.22 17.35
C SER A 168 -0.84 -3.09 15.89
N LEU A 169 0.40 -3.43 15.52
CA LEU A 169 0.93 -3.21 14.18
C LEU A 169 0.13 -3.94 13.10
N GLY A 170 -0.34 -3.17 12.10
CA GLY A 170 -1.09 -3.73 10.96
C GLY A 170 -2.46 -4.31 11.32
N LEU A 171 -3.06 -3.90 12.44
CA LEU A 171 -4.41 -4.27 12.83
C LEU A 171 -5.41 -3.14 12.58
N ALA A 172 -6.64 -3.52 12.25
CA ALA A 172 -7.75 -2.57 12.15
C ALA A 172 -8.05 -1.92 13.52
N PRO A 173 -8.52 -0.67 13.57
CA PRO A 173 -8.76 0.07 14.81
C PRO A 173 -9.58 -0.68 15.86
N LEU A 174 -10.67 -1.33 15.48
CA LEU A 174 -11.51 -2.14 16.37
C LEU A 174 -10.76 -3.31 17.01
N ILE A 175 -9.95 -3.99 16.22
CA ILE A 175 -9.12 -5.12 16.73
C ILE A 175 -8.00 -4.59 17.62
N THR A 176 -7.44 -3.45 17.28
CA THR A 176 -6.46 -2.78 18.14
C THR A 176 -7.08 -2.44 19.49
N ASP A 177 -8.29 -1.88 19.52
CA ASP A 177 -9.00 -1.57 20.77
C ASP A 177 -9.30 -2.85 21.58
N GLU A 178 -9.65 -3.97 20.93
CA GLU A 178 -9.82 -5.28 21.57
C GLU A 178 -8.51 -5.79 22.19
N ILE A 179 -7.39 -5.68 21.46
CA ILE A 179 -6.05 -6.03 22.00
C ILE A 179 -5.69 -5.18 23.20
N PHE A 180 -5.89 -3.86 23.15
CA PHE A 180 -5.61 -2.98 24.29
C PHE A 180 -6.55 -3.25 25.47
N ALA A 181 -7.82 -3.60 25.24
CA ALA A 181 -8.71 -4.05 26.30
C ALA A 181 -8.18 -5.31 27.00
N ILE A 182 -7.62 -6.25 26.25
CA ILE A 182 -6.97 -7.45 26.80
C ILE A 182 -5.72 -7.08 27.60
N VAL A 183 -4.89 -6.16 27.11
CA VAL A 183 -3.70 -5.63 27.84
C VAL A 183 -4.15 -5.04 29.18
N HIS A 184 -5.20 -4.23 29.22
CA HIS A 184 -5.76 -3.68 30.46
C HIS A 184 -6.29 -4.76 31.40
N GLN A 185 -6.95 -5.81 30.90
CA GLN A 185 -7.40 -6.94 31.72
C GLN A 185 -6.23 -7.71 32.33
N LEU A 186 -5.15 -7.92 31.57
CA LEU A 186 -3.93 -8.58 32.05
C LEU A 186 -3.26 -7.75 33.15
N ALA A 187 -3.13 -6.44 32.95
CA ALA A 187 -2.60 -5.52 33.93
C ALA A 187 -3.41 -5.58 35.27
N ARG A 188 -4.73 -5.51 35.17
CA ARG A 188 -5.64 -5.63 36.34
C ARG A 188 -5.55 -6.98 37.03
N SER A 189 -5.17 -8.06 36.33
CA SER A 189 -4.94 -9.37 36.91
C SER A 189 -3.55 -9.52 37.58
N GLY A 190 -2.74 -8.45 37.66
CA GLY A 190 -1.44 -8.39 38.30
C GLY A 190 -0.26 -8.83 37.46
N VAL A 191 -0.44 -9.00 36.13
CA VAL A 191 0.66 -9.27 35.21
C VAL A 191 1.43 -7.98 34.96
N THR A 192 2.75 -8.00 35.15
CA THR A 192 3.62 -6.89 34.78
C THR A 192 3.77 -6.87 33.25
N ILE A 193 3.65 -5.69 32.61
CA ILE A 193 3.67 -5.58 31.16
C ILE A 193 4.72 -4.55 30.73
N LEU A 194 5.60 -4.93 29.80
CA LEU A 194 6.38 -4.00 28.99
C LEU A 194 5.76 -3.96 27.59
N LEU A 195 5.11 -2.84 27.30
CA LEU A 195 4.43 -2.58 26.04
C LEU A 195 5.31 -1.72 25.14
N VAL A 196 5.79 -2.30 24.07
CA VAL A 196 6.53 -1.59 23.02
C VAL A 196 5.57 -1.19 21.92
N GLU A 197 5.51 0.10 21.59
CA GLU A 197 4.60 0.64 20.58
C GLU A 197 5.21 1.83 19.83
N GLN A 198 4.79 1.98 18.59
CA GLN A 198 5.09 3.17 17.81
C GLN A 198 4.06 4.27 18.07
N ASN A 199 2.79 3.92 18.27
CA ASN A 199 1.73 4.87 18.60
C ASN A 199 1.85 5.33 20.06
N ALA A 200 2.54 6.47 20.25
CA ALA A 200 2.81 7.01 21.58
C ALA A 200 1.52 7.32 22.36
N ALA A 201 0.47 7.86 21.72
CA ALA A 201 -0.77 8.21 22.42
C ALA A 201 -1.44 6.98 23.04
N ARG A 202 -1.54 5.89 22.27
CA ARG A 202 -2.13 4.63 22.75
C ARG A 202 -1.27 3.97 23.82
N ALA A 203 0.06 3.91 23.61
CA ALA A 203 0.96 3.33 24.58
C ALA A 203 0.92 4.05 25.94
N LEU A 204 0.96 5.38 25.92
CA LEU A 204 0.89 6.21 27.11
C LEU A 204 -0.46 6.10 27.82
N SER A 205 -1.58 6.01 27.07
CA SER A 205 -2.90 5.84 27.69
C SER A 205 -3.09 4.47 28.35
N ALA A 206 -2.34 3.46 27.90
CA ALA A 206 -2.41 2.08 28.42
C ALA A 206 -1.39 1.75 29.52
N SER A 207 -0.53 2.69 29.90
CA SER A 207 0.60 2.46 30.82
C SER A 207 0.62 3.43 32.01
N HIS A 208 1.32 3.03 33.07
CA HIS A 208 1.55 3.86 34.26
C HIS A 208 2.76 4.77 34.09
N LYS A 209 3.83 4.21 33.51
CA LYS A 209 5.12 4.83 33.28
C LYS A 209 5.55 4.58 31.83
N ALA A 210 6.31 5.49 31.27
CA ALA A 210 6.86 5.29 29.94
C ALA A 210 8.31 5.75 29.83
N PHE A 211 8.99 5.09 28.89
CA PHE A 211 10.34 5.42 28.43
C PHE A 211 10.26 5.78 26.95
N LEU A 212 10.87 6.90 26.59
CA LEU A 212 11.00 7.32 25.21
C LEU A 212 12.38 6.98 24.69
N MET A 213 12.43 6.27 23.60
CA MET A 213 13.66 5.76 23.01
C MET A 213 13.92 6.38 21.64
N ALA A 214 15.12 6.91 21.45
CA ALA A 214 15.59 7.43 20.18
C ALA A 214 17.07 7.09 19.99
N GLY A 215 17.45 6.64 18.78
CA GLY A 215 18.86 6.34 18.45
C GLY A 215 19.54 5.38 19.44
N GLY A 216 18.84 4.37 19.92
CA GLY A 216 19.36 3.37 20.86
C GLY A 216 19.56 3.85 22.30
N ARG A 217 18.98 4.99 22.68
CA ARG A 217 19.08 5.58 24.03
C ARG A 217 17.72 5.91 24.59
N ILE A 218 17.56 5.84 25.91
CA ILE A 218 16.40 6.45 26.60
C ILE A 218 16.66 7.96 26.67
N VAL A 219 15.79 8.72 25.99
CA VAL A 219 15.92 10.19 25.91
C VAL A 219 15.01 10.89 26.93
N GLN A 220 13.95 10.23 27.37
CA GLN A 220 13.05 10.75 28.40
C GLN A 220 12.32 9.60 29.08
N GLN A 221 11.92 9.79 30.35
CA GLN A 221 11.09 8.87 31.10
C GLN A 221 10.20 9.64 32.09
N GLY A 222 9.07 9.05 32.46
CA GLY A 222 8.15 9.66 33.41
C GLY A 222 6.83 8.94 33.54
N ARG A 223 5.91 9.48 34.33
CA ARG A 223 4.54 8.98 34.38
C ARG A 223 3.86 9.21 33.03
N SER A 224 3.15 8.19 32.56
CA SER A 224 2.51 8.26 31.23
C SER A 224 1.55 9.45 31.10
N GLN A 225 0.81 9.79 32.17
CA GLN A 225 -0.10 10.93 32.16
C GLN A 225 0.63 12.27 32.00
N ASP A 226 1.81 12.44 32.61
CA ASP A 226 2.59 13.66 32.52
C ASP A 226 3.19 13.81 31.10
N LEU A 227 3.63 12.69 30.52
CA LEU A 227 4.18 12.65 29.17
C LEU A 227 3.10 12.91 28.08
N LEU A 228 1.85 12.51 28.32
CA LEU A 228 0.72 12.77 27.40
C LEU A 228 0.40 14.26 27.23
N VAL A 229 0.64 15.06 28.25
CA VAL A 229 0.35 16.52 28.26
C VAL A 229 1.57 17.37 27.93
N ASP A 230 2.77 16.80 27.84
CA ASP A 230 4.01 17.52 27.50
C ASP A 230 3.94 18.07 26.06
N PRO A 231 3.99 19.41 25.86
CA PRO A 231 3.89 20.01 24.53
C PRO A 231 5.04 19.61 23.58
N LYS A 232 6.25 19.39 24.12
CA LYS A 232 7.42 18.98 23.33
C LYS A 232 7.28 17.56 22.81
N LEU A 233 6.72 16.66 23.62
CA LEU A 233 6.43 15.29 23.20
C LEU A 233 5.28 15.20 22.23
N ARG A 234 4.25 16.01 22.44
CA ARG A 234 3.14 16.10 21.48
C ARG A 234 3.62 16.55 20.11
N ALA A 235 4.51 17.52 20.03
CA ALA A 235 5.08 17.96 18.76
C ALA A 235 6.01 16.92 18.10
N ALA A 236 6.80 16.19 18.91
CA ALA A 236 7.80 15.24 18.40
C ALA A 236 7.25 13.85 18.08
N PHE A 237 6.25 13.36 18.84
CA PHE A 237 5.79 11.97 18.77
C PHE A 237 4.29 11.79 18.54
N LEU A 238 3.46 12.84 18.75
CA LEU A 238 1.99 12.75 18.61
C LEU A 238 1.48 13.45 17.35
N GLY A 239 2.34 14.08 16.56
CA GLY A 239 1.97 14.91 15.40
C GLY A 239 1.29 16.22 15.87
N ALA A 240 1.48 17.31 15.16
CA ALA A 240 0.78 18.57 15.42
C ALA A 240 -0.72 18.40 15.11
N ALA A 241 -1.47 17.82 16.03
CA ALA A 241 -2.91 17.89 16.03
C ALA A 241 -3.33 19.24 16.63
N SER A 242 -3.97 20.05 15.78
CA SER A 242 -4.73 21.27 16.04
C SER A 242 -4.96 21.61 17.51
N GLN A 243 -4.61 22.87 17.84
CA GLN A 243 -5.02 23.53 19.08
C GLN A 243 -6.56 23.64 19.12
N GLU A 244 -7.21 22.78 19.87
CA GLU A 244 -8.53 23.07 20.39
C GLU A 244 -8.43 23.42 21.88
N LYS A 245 -8.83 24.63 22.20
CA LYS A 245 -9.01 25.12 23.59
C LYS A 245 -10.13 24.32 24.27
N PRO A 246 -10.02 23.97 25.56
CA PRO A 246 -11.10 23.33 26.27
C PRO A 246 -12.26 24.30 26.48
N ALA A 247 -13.39 24.07 25.84
CA ALA A 247 -14.65 24.72 26.16
C ALA A 247 -15.34 23.96 27.29
N ALA A 248 -15.57 24.67 28.37
CA ALA A 248 -16.28 24.19 29.56
C ALA A 248 -17.71 23.77 29.24
N SER A 249 -18.11 22.68 29.89
CA SER A 249 -19.45 22.12 29.96
C SER A 249 -20.58 23.13 30.15
N ARG A 250 -21.61 23.06 29.32
CA ARG A 250 -23.02 23.23 29.69
C ARG A 250 -23.90 22.39 28.77
N LEU A 251 -24.34 21.25 29.28
CA LEU A 251 -25.47 20.52 28.74
C LEU A 251 -26.76 21.33 28.97
N GLY A 252 -27.40 21.77 27.92
CA GLY A 252 -28.74 22.27 27.88
C GLY A 252 -29.46 21.71 26.67
N ALA A 253 -30.42 20.83 26.90
CA ALA A 253 -31.27 20.26 25.86
C ALA A 253 -32.16 21.36 25.28
N ALA A 254 -32.01 21.67 23.97
CA ALA A 254 -33.05 22.30 23.16
C ALA A 254 -32.76 22.13 21.66
N GLY A 255 -33.70 21.49 20.95
CA GLY A 255 -34.04 21.85 19.58
C GLY A 255 -33.11 21.35 18.47
N LEU A 256 -33.36 20.15 17.94
CA LEU A 256 -33.02 19.78 16.56
C LEU A 256 -33.78 20.69 15.58
N THR A 257 -33.22 21.82 15.20
CA THR A 257 -33.71 22.63 14.08
C THR A 257 -32.66 22.64 12.98
N ASN A 258 -33.04 22.09 11.85
CA ASN A 258 -32.55 22.24 10.51
C ASN A 258 -31.29 23.10 10.33
N ILE A 259 -30.08 22.47 10.41
CA ILE A 259 -28.89 23.04 9.80
C ILE A 259 -29.05 22.83 8.29
N ARG A 260 -29.46 23.86 7.56
CA ARG A 260 -29.23 23.92 6.10
C ARG A 260 -27.72 23.96 5.93
N LEU A 261 -27.15 22.82 5.57
CA LEU A 261 -25.81 22.76 5.00
C LEU A 261 -25.90 23.53 3.67
N GLU A 262 -25.32 24.72 3.63
CA GLU A 262 -25.01 25.37 2.37
C GLU A 262 -24.18 24.37 1.55
N LYS A 263 -24.57 24.13 0.30
CA LYS A 263 -23.78 23.33 -0.62
C LYS A 263 -22.39 23.99 -0.68
N PRO A 264 -21.28 23.27 -0.40
CA PRO A 264 -19.96 23.84 -0.65
C PRO A 264 -19.88 24.22 -2.12
N ASP A 265 -19.33 25.40 -2.37
CA ASP A 265 -19.11 25.91 -3.71
C ASP A 265 -18.22 24.90 -4.47
N MET A 266 -18.81 24.21 -5.46
CA MET A 266 -18.19 23.09 -6.18
C MET A 266 -17.05 23.51 -7.11
N HIS A 267 -16.61 24.77 -7.06
CA HIS A 267 -15.64 25.34 -8.00
C HIS A 267 -14.29 25.75 -7.37
N GLN A 268 -14.04 25.54 -6.08
CA GLN A 268 -12.71 25.74 -5.48
C GLN A 268 -11.96 24.42 -5.38
N HIS A 269 -11.22 24.07 -6.44
CA HIS A 269 -10.27 22.95 -6.41
C HIS A 269 -9.10 23.27 -5.46
N THR A 270 -9.11 22.68 -4.28
CA THR A 270 -8.16 22.95 -3.18
C THR A 270 -6.75 22.41 -3.48
N PHE A 271 -6.66 21.33 -4.27
CA PHE A 271 -5.42 20.62 -4.56
C PHE A 271 -4.89 20.85 -5.97
N MET A 272 -5.73 21.36 -6.88
CA MET A 272 -5.33 21.67 -8.25
C MET A 272 -4.46 22.92 -8.30
N PRO A 273 -3.41 22.95 -9.15
CA PRO A 273 -2.53 24.11 -9.25
C PRO A 273 -3.26 25.29 -9.89
N ALA A 274 -2.90 26.49 -9.44
CA ALA A 274 -3.48 27.75 -9.92
C ALA A 274 -2.75 28.31 -11.17
N PHE A 275 -2.39 27.47 -12.16
CA PHE A 275 -1.89 27.97 -13.43
C PHE A 275 -3.04 28.52 -14.27
N THR A 276 -2.82 29.71 -14.82
CA THR A 276 -3.83 30.42 -15.60
C THR A 276 -3.59 30.36 -17.09
N ASP A 277 -2.36 30.03 -17.52
CA ASP A 277 -1.96 29.96 -18.91
C ASP A 277 -0.77 29.00 -19.13
N ASP A 278 -0.56 28.62 -20.39
CA ASP A 278 0.51 27.71 -20.81
C ASP A 278 1.91 28.29 -20.58
N GLN A 279 2.07 29.61 -20.61
CA GLN A 279 3.37 30.26 -20.37
C GLN A 279 3.80 30.14 -18.93
N ALA A 280 2.87 30.30 -17.97
CA ALA A 280 3.14 30.11 -16.55
C ALA A 280 3.51 28.64 -16.23
N LEU A 281 2.80 27.69 -16.86
CA LEU A 281 3.12 26.27 -16.72
C LEU A 281 4.50 25.96 -17.33
N ALA A 282 4.80 26.43 -18.53
CA ALA A 282 6.10 26.20 -19.19
C ALA A 282 7.27 26.79 -18.39
N ALA A 283 7.10 27.98 -17.80
CA ALA A 283 8.09 28.59 -16.93
C ALA A 283 8.32 27.75 -15.65
N HIS A 284 7.26 27.21 -15.05
CA HIS A 284 7.35 26.31 -13.93
C HIS A 284 8.09 25.01 -14.30
N GLN A 285 7.71 24.40 -15.43
CA GLN A 285 8.35 23.19 -15.93
C GLN A 285 9.84 23.39 -16.23
N LEU A 286 10.22 24.50 -16.83
CA LEU A 286 11.63 24.82 -17.11
C LEU A 286 12.44 24.92 -15.81
N LYS A 287 11.91 25.62 -14.80
CA LYS A 287 12.56 25.71 -13.49
C LYS A 287 12.71 24.34 -12.83
N GLY A 288 11.67 23.50 -12.90
CA GLY A 288 11.70 22.13 -12.39
C GLY A 288 12.70 21.24 -13.15
N LEU A 289 12.75 21.36 -14.48
CA LEU A 289 13.72 20.66 -15.32
C LEU A 289 15.17 21.03 -14.97
N GLN A 290 15.46 22.33 -14.85
CA GLN A 290 16.77 22.81 -14.43
C GLN A 290 17.20 22.26 -13.08
N TRP A 291 16.26 22.23 -12.12
CA TRP A 291 16.50 21.66 -10.81
C TRP A 291 16.74 20.15 -10.90
N THR A 292 15.87 19.40 -11.60
CA THR A 292 15.97 17.93 -11.70
C THR A 292 17.29 17.50 -12.34
N VAL A 293 17.70 18.15 -13.44
CA VAL A 293 18.96 17.79 -14.13
C VAL A 293 20.17 18.06 -13.25
N ARG A 294 20.20 19.20 -12.56
CA ARG A 294 21.28 19.52 -11.61
C ARG A 294 21.30 18.54 -10.43
N HIS A 295 20.15 18.31 -9.81
CA HIS A 295 20.00 17.39 -8.68
C HIS A 295 20.41 15.95 -9.03
N ALA A 296 19.96 15.47 -10.19
CA ALA A 296 20.34 14.15 -10.70
C ALA A 296 21.85 14.05 -11.01
N PHE A 297 22.44 15.09 -11.59
CA PHE A 297 23.87 15.14 -11.88
C PHE A 297 24.72 15.15 -10.61
N GLU A 298 24.34 15.94 -9.62
CA GLU A 298 25.08 16.07 -8.35
C GLU A 298 24.93 14.82 -7.47
N GLY A 299 23.71 14.28 -7.36
CA GLY A 299 23.35 13.23 -6.41
C GLY A 299 23.47 11.80 -6.94
N SER A 300 23.29 11.56 -8.24
CA SER A 300 23.27 10.22 -8.82
C SER A 300 24.49 9.96 -9.72
N SER A 301 25.29 8.97 -9.34
CA SER A 301 26.43 8.53 -10.19
C SER A 301 25.98 8.03 -11.57
N PHE A 302 24.79 7.40 -11.65
CA PHE A 302 24.20 6.96 -12.89
C PHE A 302 23.95 8.12 -13.85
N TYR A 303 23.25 9.18 -13.38
CA TYR A 303 22.95 10.33 -14.24
C TYR A 303 24.17 11.17 -14.56
N ARG A 304 25.09 11.33 -13.61
CA ARG A 304 26.35 12.04 -13.87
C ARG A 304 27.09 11.45 -15.06
N GLN A 305 27.35 10.14 -15.03
CA GLN A 305 28.07 9.45 -16.11
C GLN A 305 27.36 9.59 -17.47
N ARG A 306 26.02 9.48 -17.47
CA ARG A 306 25.24 9.54 -18.71
C ARG A 306 25.15 10.96 -19.31
N LEU A 307 25.00 11.97 -18.47
CA LEU A 307 24.98 13.37 -18.90
C LEU A 307 26.36 13.83 -19.39
N GLU A 308 27.44 13.45 -18.70
CA GLU A 308 28.80 13.68 -19.14
C GLU A 308 29.09 13.00 -20.49
N ALA A 309 28.69 11.73 -20.65
CA ALA A 309 28.88 11.04 -21.93
C ALA A 309 28.06 11.65 -23.08
N ALA A 310 26.90 12.26 -22.78
CA ALA A 310 26.07 12.98 -23.74
C ALA A 310 26.52 14.43 -23.98
N GLY A 311 27.58 14.91 -23.27
CA GLY A 311 28.06 16.29 -23.35
C GLY A 311 27.04 17.33 -22.85
N VAL A 312 26.20 16.96 -21.90
CA VAL A 312 25.15 17.84 -21.33
C VAL A 312 25.67 18.45 -20.03
N ASP A 313 25.92 19.75 -20.04
CA ASP A 313 26.15 20.53 -18.82
C ASP A 313 24.79 20.91 -18.20
N PRO A 314 24.52 20.57 -16.92
CA PRO A 314 23.29 20.99 -16.23
C PRO A 314 23.02 22.51 -16.26
N ALA A 315 24.08 23.33 -16.30
CA ALA A 315 23.95 24.79 -16.37
C ALA A 315 23.50 25.29 -17.77
N SER A 316 23.60 24.46 -18.79
CA SER A 316 23.28 24.84 -20.18
C SER A 316 21.78 24.73 -20.50
N ILE A 317 20.94 24.28 -19.57
CA ILE A 317 19.49 24.11 -19.78
C ILE A 317 18.80 25.47 -19.68
N GLN A 318 18.28 25.95 -20.82
CA GLN A 318 17.64 27.27 -20.94
C GLN A 318 16.20 27.19 -21.48
N SER A 319 15.80 26.04 -22.04
CA SER A 319 14.47 25.84 -22.61
C SER A 319 13.98 24.40 -22.38
N LEU A 320 12.70 24.13 -22.58
CA LEU A 320 12.16 22.77 -22.50
C LEU A 320 12.63 21.89 -23.67
N GLU A 321 13.01 22.48 -24.81
CA GLU A 321 13.60 21.79 -25.96
C GLU A 321 14.94 21.15 -25.64
N ASP A 322 15.70 21.72 -24.68
CA ASP A 322 16.96 21.15 -24.25
C ASP A 322 16.82 19.76 -23.63
N LEU A 323 15.61 19.38 -23.21
CA LEU A 323 15.29 18.03 -22.75
C LEU A 323 15.64 16.96 -23.79
N ARG A 324 15.48 17.27 -25.10
CA ARG A 324 15.79 16.35 -26.20
C ARG A 324 17.26 15.98 -26.31
N ARG A 325 18.16 16.77 -25.75
CA ARG A 325 19.61 16.50 -25.70
C ARG A 325 19.97 15.43 -24.67
N MET A 326 19.07 15.13 -23.74
CA MET A 326 19.34 14.19 -22.65
C MET A 326 19.10 12.76 -23.08
N PRO A 327 19.93 11.80 -22.61
CA PRO A 327 19.75 10.40 -22.91
C PRO A 327 18.49 9.85 -22.24
N PHE A 328 17.86 8.86 -22.90
CA PHE A 328 16.73 8.15 -22.31
C PHE A 328 17.18 7.29 -21.12
N THR A 329 16.33 7.20 -20.11
CA THR A 329 16.41 6.20 -19.04
C THR A 329 15.45 5.05 -19.35
N THR A 330 15.86 3.81 -19.13
CA THR A 330 15.06 2.61 -19.47
C THR A 330 14.83 1.72 -18.27
N THR A 331 13.91 0.77 -18.41
CA THR A 331 13.70 -0.28 -17.42
C THR A 331 14.94 -1.14 -17.18
N ASP A 332 15.77 -1.35 -18.22
CA ASP A 332 16.99 -2.16 -18.10
C ASP A 332 18.05 -1.45 -17.28
N ASP A 333 18.16 -0.11 -17.42
CA ASP A 333 19.01 0.70 -16.54
C ASP A 333 18.64 0.53 -15.05
N LEU A 334 17.34 0.45 -14.75
CA LEU A 334 16.85 0.22 -13.38
C LEU A 334 17.19 -1.18 -12.83
N ARG A 335 17.32 -2.17 -13.69
CA ARG A 335 17.68 -3.55 -13.31
C ARG A 335 19.18 -3.74 -13.16
N GLU A 336 19.95 -3.11 -14.02
CA GLU A 336 21.41 -3.20 -14.05
C GLU A 336 22.03 -2.59 -12.78
N TYR A 337 21.55 -1.43 -12.37
CA TYR A 337 22.06 -0.70 -11.20
C TYR A 337 21.30 -0.99 -9.90
N TYR A 338 20.65 -2.16 -9.81
CA TYR A 338 19.91 -2.61 -8.62
C TYR A 338 20.79 -2.55 -7.35
N PRO A 339 20.26 -2.19 -6.13
CA PRO A 339 18.83 -1.99 -5.82
C PRO A 339 18.30 -0.56 -5.97
N PHE A 340 19.14 0.47 -6.00
CA PHE A 340 18.74 1.88 -6.03
C PHE A 340 19.43 2.64 -7.18
N PRO A 341 19.10 2.34 -8.43
CA PRO A 341 19.82 2.81 -9.61
C PRO A 341 19.86 4.32 -9.74
N LEU A 342 18.75 4.99 -9.45
CA LEU A 342 18.58 6.43 -9.67
C LEU A 342 18.73 7.26 -8.41
N ARG A 343 19.22 6.67 -7.32
CA ARG A 343 19.31 7.36 -6.04
C ARG A 343 20.15 8.65 -6.15
N ALA A 344 19.52 9.77 -5.82
CA ALA A 344 20.14 11.10 -5.87
C ALA A 344 20.27 11.76 -4.48
N VAL A 345 19.91 11.07 -3.41
CA VAL A 345 20.02 11.54 -2.03
C VAL A 345 20.72 10.50 -1.14
N PRO A 346 21.30 10.87 0.01
CA PRO A 346 21.78 9.91 1.01
C PRO A 346 20.68 8.93 1.49
N PHE A 347 21.06 7.72 1.92
CA PHE A 347 20.10 6.72 2.40
C PHE A 347 19.28 7.17 3.60
N GLU A 348 19.85 8.01 4.45
CA GLU A 348 19.22 8.57 5.65
C GLU A 348 18.02 9.46 5.33
N GLN A 349 17.91 9.95 4.10
CA GLN A 349 16.78 10.74 3.62
C GLN A 349 15.69 9.88 2.96
N ILE A 350 15.96 8.59 2.70
CA ILE A 350 14.97 7.67 2.13
C ILE A 350 14.13 7.10 3.26
N VAL A 351 12.89 7.54 3.36
CA VAL A 351 11.95 7.15 4.42
C VAL A 351 11.04 5.99 4.00
N ARG A 352 10.94 5.69 2.69
CA ARG A 352 10.11 4.60 2.15
C ARG A 352 10.66 4.09 0.82
N ILE A 353 10.32 2.85 0.52
CA ILE A 353 10.53 2.27 -0.81
C ILE A 353 9.21 1.78 -1.40
N HIS A 354 9.08 1.93 -2.70
CA HIS A 354 8.08 1.24 -3.51
C HIS A 354 8.77 0.24 -4.43
N ALA A 355 8.08 -0.86 -4.78
CA ALA A 355 8.62 -1.83 -5.71
C ALA A 355 7.55 -2.29 -6.69
N SER A 356 7.95 -2.54 -7.93
CA SER A 356 7.04 -3.08 -8.94
C SER A 356 6.64 -4.52 -8.63
N SER A 357 5.45 -4.93 -9.06
CA SER A 357 4.95 -6.31 -8.93
C SER A 357 5.74 -7.34 -9.75
N GLY A 358 6.59 -6.88 -10.68
CA GLY A 358 7.32 -7.62 -11.71
C GLY A 358 7.43 -9.14 -11.53
N THR A 359 6.83 -9.88 -12.46
CA THR A 359 6.82 -11.34 -12.49
C THR A 359 8.11 -11.94 -13.08
N THR A 360 8.93 -11.13 -13.75
CA THR A 360 10.16 -11.56 -14.45
C THR A 360 11.39 -10.81 -13.92
N GLY A 361 12.20 -11.49 -13.10
CA GLY A 361 13.50 -10.98 -12.66
C GLY A 361 13.48 -10.16 -11.35
N LYS A 362 14.54 -9.36 -11.11
CA LYS A 362 14.66 -8.51 -9.94
C LYS A 362 13.61 -7.38 -9.97
N ARG A 363 12.91 -7.17 -8.86
CA ARG A 363 11.92 -6.08 -8.73
C ARG A 363 12.61 -4.73 -8.82
N LYS A 364 11.98 -3.76 -9.48
CA LYS A 364 12.46 -2.37 -9.48
C LYS A 364 12.12 -1.74 -8.14
N ILE A 365 13.11 -1.17 -7.46
CA ILE A 365 12.95 -0.52 -6.16
C ILE A 365 13.18 0.99 -6.34
N ILE A 366 12.23 1.77 -5.88
CA ILE A 366 12.26 3.23 -5.94
C ILE A 366 12.21 3.77 -4.51
N GLY A 367 13.20 4.57 -4.15
CA GLY A 367 13.24 5.28 -2.87
C GLY A 367 12.39 6.55 -2.90
N TYR A 368 11.93 6.97 -1.72
CA TYR A 368 11.14 8.20 -1.51
C TYR A 368 11.68 8.95 -0.29
N THR A 369 11.87 10.24 -0.43
CA THR A 369 12.04 11.17 0.71
C THR A 369 10.66 11.45 1.33
N GLN A 370 10.64 12.16 2.45
CA GLN A 370 9.37 12.62 3.03
C GLN A 370 8.62 13.55 2.07
N LYS A 371 9.34 14.44 1.38
CA LYS A 371 8.76 15.31 0.34
C LYS A 371 8.15 14.52 -0.81
N ASP A 372 8.85 13.50 -1.32
CA ASP A 372 8.31 12.65 -2.39
C ASP A 372 7.01 11.95 -1.96
N LEU A 373 6.90 11.57 -0.68
CA LEU A 373 5.67 10.99 -0.13
C LEU A 373 4.54 12.02 -0.01
N ASP A 374 4.87 13.22 0.43
CA ASP A 374 3.88 14.31 0.58
C ASP A 374 3.33 14.72 -0.79
N ASP A 375 4.18 14.76 -1.83
CA ASP A 375 3.77 14.97 -3.22
C ASP A 375 2.85 13.83 -3.69
N TRP A 376 3.23 12.58 -3.45
CA TRP A 376 2.42 11.41 -3.84
C TRP A 376 1.04 11.38 -3.16
N ILE A 377 0.97 11.71 -1.87
CA ILE A 377 -0.30 11.85 -1.14
C ILE A 377 -1.14 12.98 -1.75
N HIS A 378 -0.49 14.08 -2.15
CA HIS A 378 -1.14 15.20 -2.82
C HIS A 378 -1.75 14.80 -4.17
N PHE A 379 -1.10 13.93 -4.93
CA PHE A 379 -1.64 13.41 -6.19
C PHE A 379 -2.93 12.61 -5.98
N PHE A 380 -2.99 11.77 -4.95
CA PHE A 380 -4.23 11.07 -4.62
C PHE A 380 -5.36 12.02 -4.19
N ALA A 381 -5.01 13.07 -3.44
CA ALA A 381 -6.00 14.10 -3.10
C ALA A 381 -6.55 14.81 -4.35
N ARG A 382 -5.70 15.12 -5.34
CA ARG A 382 -6.12 15.63 -6.65
C ARG A 382 -7.02 14.64 -7.42
N CYS A 383 -6.67 13.36 -7.38
CA CYS A 383 -7.49 12.31 -8.00
C CYS A 383 -8.89 12.27 -7.39
N TYR A 384 -8.98 12.32 -6.07
CA TYR A 384 -10.26 12.35 -5.37
C TYR A 384 -11.06 13.63 -5.68
N GLU A 385 -10.41 14.77 -5.67
CA GLU A 385 -11.03 16.06 -6.00
C GLU A 385 -11.58 16.05 -7.44
N MET A 386 -10.80 15.56 -8.43
CA MET A 386 -11.22 15.46 -9.82
C MET A 386 -12.37 14.46 -10.02
N ALA A 387 -12.40 13.38 -9.24
CA ALA A 387 -13.53 12.45 -9.19
C ALA A 387 -14.73 13.01 -8.40
N GLY A 388 -14.64 14.24 -7.87
CA GLY A 388 -15.70 14.88 -7.10
C GLY A 388 -15.97 14.19 -5.76
N VAL A 389 -14.94 13.65 -5.12
CA VAL A 389 -15.00 13.12 -3.75
C VAL A 389 -14.90 14.28 -2.77
N THR A 390 -15.72 14.26 -1.74
CA THR A 390 -15.85 15.31 -0.74
C THR A 390 -15.64 14.77 0.67
N PRO A 391 -15.47 15.62 1.69
CA PRO A 391 -15.42 15.18 3.09
C PRO A 391 -16.63 14.40 3.59
N LEU A 392 -17.75 14.42 2.86
CA LEU A 392 -18.96 13.65 3.18
C LEU A 392 -18.91 12.21 2.67
N ASP A 393 -17.92 11.86 1.88
CA ASP A 393 -17.79 10.54 1.29
C ASP A 393 -17.13 9.53 2.23
N ARG A 394 -17.46 8.28 2.03
CA ARG A 394 -16.89 7.11 2.70
C ARG A 394 -16.26 6.22 1.65
N VAL A 395 -14.93 6.22 1.63
CA VAL A 395 -14.10 5.63 0.58
C VAL A 395 -13.63 4.25 1.01
N GLN A 396 -14.21 3.22 0.44
CA GLN A 396 -13.81 1.85 0.71
C GLN A 396 -12.70 1.41 -0.22
N ILE A 397 -11.60 0.91 0.35
CA ILE A 397 -10.36 0.61 -0.35
C ILE A 397 -10.14 -0.89 -0.39
N ALA A 398 -10.09 -1.47 -1.61
CA ALA A 398 -9.96 -2.90 -1.89
C ALA A 398 -8.66 -3.25 -2.62
N VAL A 399 -7.64 -2.40 -2.55
CA VAL A 399 -6.33 -2.63 -3.14
C VAL A 399 -5.27 -2.93 -2.10
N GLY A 400 -4.15 -3.56 -2.54
CA GLY A 400 -3.10 -4.03 -1.66
C GLY A 400 -2.36 -2.92 -0.90
N TYR A 401 -2.00 -3.24 0.34
CA TYR A 401 -1.08 -2.50 1.19
C TYR A 401 0.28 -3.21 1.20
N GLY A 402 1.36 -2.52 1.36
CA GLY A 402 2.71 -3.11 1.39
C GLY A 402 3.65 -2.47 0.37
N ILE A 403 4.58 -3.23 -0.18
CA ILE A 403 5.59 -2.69 -1.11
C ILE A 403 4.96 -2.16 -2.40
N TRP A 404 3.85 -2.73 -2.83
CA TRP A 404 2.99 -2.20 -3.88
C TRP A 404 1.90 -1.36 -3.23
N THR A 405 2.14 -0.09 -3.15
CA THR A 405 1.57 0.84 -2.16
C THR A 405 0.25 1.51 -2.55
N ALA A 406 -0.50 0.99 -3.52
CA ALA A 406 -1.73 1.62 -3.98
C ALA A 406 -2.72 1.89 -2.82
N GLY A 407 -2.96 0.90 -1.95
CA GLY A 407 -3.88 1.03 -0.81
C GLY A 407 -3.51 2.17 0.13
N MET A 408 -2.22 2.32 0.43
CA MET A 408 -1.75 3.40 1.29
C MET A 408 -1.94 4.78 0.64
N GLY A 409 -1.72 4.90 -0.68
CA GLY A 409 -1.95 6.15 -1.40
C GLY A 409 -3.42 6.55 -1.42
N PHE A 410 -4.31 5.60 -1.70
CA PHE A 410 -5.75 5.83 -1.61
C PHE A 410 -6.18 6.26 -0.21
N GLN A 411 -5.67 5.60 0.84
CA GLN A 411 -6.00 5.94 2.22
C GLN A 411 -5.53 7.34 2.59
N LEU A 412 -4.24 7.63 2.45
CA LEU A 412 -3.66 8.91 2.86
C LEU A 412 -4.21 10.09 2.05
N GLY A 413 -4.47 9.88 0.74
CA GLY A 413 -5.13 10.88 -0.09
C GLY A 413 -6.58 11.14 0.32
N CYS A 414 -7.33 10.08 0.68
CA CYS A 414 -8.69 10.19 1.22
C CYS A 414 -8.71 10.99 2.53
N GLU A 415 -7.82 10.67 3.47
CA GLU A 415 -7.67 11.38 4.73
C GLU A 415 -7.29 12.86 4.50
N LYS A 416 -6.42 13.14 3.51
CA LYS A 416 -6.02 14.51 3.13
C LYS A 416 -7.18 15.34 2.58
N VAL A 417 -8.11 14.73 1.85
CA VAL A 417 -9.36 15.35 1.37
C VAL A 417 -10.35 15.57 2.53
N GLY A 418 -10.18 14.88 3.66
CA GLY A 418 -11.08 14.90 4.81
C GLY A 418 -12.25 13.92 4.71
N ALA A 419 -12.23 13.01 3.73
CA ALA A 419 -13.21 11.93 3.59
C ALA A 419 -12.90 10.75 4.52
N MET A 420 -13.91 9.94 4.83
CA MET A 420 -13.71 8.76 5.68
C MET A 420 -13.08 7.62 4.88
N ALA A 421 -11.86 7.22 5.24
CA ALA A 421 -11.23 6.04 4.67
C ALA A 421 -11.74 4.75 5.35
N VAL A 422 -12.07 3.73 4.54
CA VAL A 422 -12.48 2.38 4.97
C VAL A 422 -11.46 1.39 4.36
N PRO A 423 -10.30 1.17 5.00
CA PRO A 423 -9.17 0.45 4.43
C PRO A 423 -9.29 -1.06 4.64
N VAL A 424 -10.19 -1.72 3.91
CA VAL A 424 -10.43 -3.17 4.03
C VAL A 424 -9.28 -3.99 3.43
N GLY A 425 -8.64 -3.49 2.37
CA GLY A 425 -7.58 -4.21 1.67
C GLY A 425 -8.10 -5.20 0.63
N PRO A 426 -7.22 -5.99 -0.02
CA PRO A 426 -7.60 -6.90 -1.08
C PRO A 426 -8.26 -8.19 -0.55
N GLY A 427 -9.07 -8.83 -1.39
CA GLY A 427 -9.75 -10.09 -1.05
C GLY A 427 -10.93 -9.89 -0.09
N ASN A 428 -11.33 -10.92 0.62
CA ASN A 428 -12.40 -10.96 1.61
C ASN A 428 -13.72 -10.27 1.18
N ILE A 429 -14.35 -10.83 0.15
CA ILE A 429 -15.60 -10.31 -0.45
C ILE A 429 -16.67 -10.07 0.60
N ASP A 430 -16.85 -11.01 1.54
CA ASP A 430 -17.89 -10.91 2.58
C ASP A 430 -17.68 -9.68 3.47
N MET A 431 -16.44 -9.43 3.88
CA MET A 431 -16.09 -8.23 4.66
C MET A 431 -16.37 -6.95 3.86
N HIS A 432 -16.01 -6.93 2.57
CA HIS A 432 -16.31 -5.78 1.72
C HIS A 432 -17.81 -5.51 1.65
N LEU A 433 -18.62 -6.54 1.39
CA LEU A 433 -20.07 -6.41 1.29
C LEU A 433 -20.69 -5.99 2.63
N GLN A 434 -20.19 -6.53 3.74
CA GLN A 434 -20.62 -6.13 5.08
C GLN A 434 -20.34 -4.64 5.32
N PHE A 435 -19.10 -4.18 5.11
CA PHE A 435 -18.75 -2.76 5.31
C PHE A 435 -19.46 -1.82 4.34
N MET A 436 -19.68 -2.23 3.09
CA MET A 436 -20.49 -1.44 2.14
C MET A 436 -21.90 -1.15 2.69
N GLN A 437 -22.51 -2.12 3.38
CA GLN A 437 -23.83 -1.98 3.99
C GLN A 437 -23.77 -1.21 5.32
N ASP A 438 -22.89 -1.62 6.26
CA ASP A 438 -22.85 -1.09 7.63
C ASP A 438 -22.37 0.36 7.67
N VAL A 439 -21.31 0.67 6.93
CA VAL A 439 -20.72 2.03 6.83
C VAL A 439 -21.41 2.85 5.73
N ARG A 440 -22.20 2.22 4.86
CA ARG A 440 -22.85 2.84 3.68
C ARG A 440 -21.81 3.55 2.81
N SER A 441 -20.75 2.84 2.42
CA SER A 441 -19.67 3.36 1.59
C SER A 441 -20.22 4.01 0.31
N THR A 442 -19.63 5.14 -0.10
CA THR A 442 -20.09 5.94 -1.25
C THR A 442 -19.14 5.87 -2.42
N VAL A 443 -17.87 5.58 -2.15
CA VAL A 443 -16.81 5.45 -3.15
C VAL A 443 -16.11 4.10 -2.95
N PHE A 444 -15.78 3.41 -4.05
CA PHE A 444 -15.06 2.15 -4.03
C PHE A 444 -13.76 2.25 -4.83
N CYS A 445 -12.62 2.02 -4.18
CA CYS A 445 -11.30 2.04 -4.80
C CYS A 445 -10.79 0.61 -4.95
N SER A 446 -10.54 0.15 -6.19
CA SER A 446 -10.20 -1.25 -6.47
C SER A 446 -9.39 -1.40 -7.77
N THR A 447 -9.09 -2.62 -8.17
CA THR A 447 -8.76 -2.97 -9.56
C THR A 447 -10.05 -3.13 -10.38
N ALA A 448 -9.96 -3.10 -11.70
CA ALA A 448 -11.14 -3.26 -12.57
C ALA A 448 -11.79 -4.65 -12.41
N SER A 449 -10.96 -5.71 -12.29
CA SER A 449 -11.43 -7.08 -12.05
C SER A 449 -12.13 -7.23 -10.70
N MET A 450 -11.59 -6.61 -9.63
CA MET A 450 -12.22 -6.62 -8.31
C MET A 450 -13.55 -5.84 -8.32
N ALA A 451 -13.64 -4.72 -9.03
CA ALA A 451 -14.89 -3.98 -9.17
C ALA A 451 -15.98 -4.82 -9.87
N LEU A 452 -15.61 -5.54 -10.94
CA LEU A 452 -16.53 -6.44 -11.64
C LEU A 452 -16.98 -7.58 -10.74
N LEU A 453 -16.06 -8.25 -10.05
CA LEU A 453 -16.35 -9.34 -9.12
C LEU A 453 -17.31 -8.90 -8.02
N MET A 454 -17.08 -7.73 -7.42
CA MET A 454 -17.97 -7.17 -6.40
C MET A 454 -19.35 -6.85 -6.95
N ALA A 455 -19.42 -6.29 -8.16
CA ALA A 455 -20.68 -5.98 -8.84
C ALA A 455 -21.52 -7.24 -9.09
N GLU A 456 -20.90 -8.29 -9.61
CA GLU A 456 -21.53 -9.59 -9.84
C GLU A 456 -22.00 -10.25 -8.55
N GLU A 457 -21.19 -10.17 -7.50
CA GLU A 457 -21.52 -10.75 -6.20
C GLU A 457 -22.67 -10.02 -5.49
N ILE A 458 -22.72 -8.68 -5.58
CA ILE A 458 -23.85 -7.87 -5.10
C ILE A 458 -25.14 -8.27 -5.81
N HIS A 459 -25.09 -8.43 -7.12
CA HIS A 459 -26.24 -8.84 -7.92
C HIS A 459 -26.67 -10.27 -7.58
N ARG A 460 -25.75 -11.23 -7.50
CA ARG A 460 -26.00 -12.63 -7.15
C ARG A 460 -26.67 -12.78 -5.78
N ARG A 461 -26.30 -11.94 -4.81
CA ARG A 461 -26.88 -11.96 -3.45
C ARG A 461 -28.17 -11.17 -3.34
N GLY A 462 -28.58 -10.44 -4.37
CA GLY A 462 -29.82 -9.63 -4.35
C GLY A 462 -29.77 -8.49 -3.33
N ILE A 463 -28.60 -7.87 -3.10
CA ILE A 463 -28.42 -6.82 -2.08
C ILE A 463 -28.13 -5.45 -2.69
N ALA A 464 -28.36 -5.26 -3.98
CA ALA A 464 -28.06 -4.02 -4.69
C ALA A 464 -28.75 -2.79 -4.06
N ASP A 465 -29.95 -2.96 -3.53
CA ASP A 465 -30.73 -1.93 -2.82
C ASP A 465 -30.09 -1.45 -1.51
N LYS A 466 -29.17 -2.25 -0.94
CA LYS A 466 -28.45 -1.93 0.31
C LYS A 466 -27.09 -1.28 0.06
N ILE A 467 -26.63 -1.25 -1.19
CA ILE A 467 -25.34 -0.71 -1.57
C ILE A 467 -25.48 0.75 -2.01
N ASN A 468 -24.61 1.62 -1.52
CA ASN A 468 -24.66 3.06 -1.79
C ASN A 468 -23.40 3.58 -2.52
N ILE A 469 -22.72 2.72 -3.26
CA ILE A 469 -21.56 3.10 -4.07
C ILE A 469 -22.05 3.97 -5.24
N ARG A 470 -21.52 5.18 -5.34
CA ARG A 470 -21.82 6.15 -6.40
C ARG A 470 -20.66 6.38 -7.34
N LYS A 471 -19.44 6.13 -6.86
CA LYS A 471 -18.21 6.33 -7.62
C LYS A 471 -17.28 5.13 -7.42
N ILE A 472 -16.60 4.75 -8.50
CA ILE A 472 -15.59 3.68 -8.49
C ILE A 472 -14.31 4.25 -9.09
N ILE A 473 -13.24 4.29 -8.29
CA ILE A 473 -11.91 4.69 -8.76
C ILE A 473 -11.07 3.43 -8.87
N TYR A 474 -10.63 3.10 -10.07
CA TYR A 474 -9.88 1.87 -10.31
C TYR A 474 -8.67 2.11 -11.22
N GLY A 475 -7.70 1.20 -11.15
CA GLY A 475 -6.50 1.27 -11.96
C GLY A 475 -5.74 -0.05 -11.98
N SER A 476 -4.49 -0.01 -12.45
CA SER A 476 -3.57 -1.15 -12.58
C SER A 476 -3.94 -2.19 -13.63
N GLU A 477 -5.19 -2.24 -14.05
CA GLU A 477 -5.73 -3.16 -15.05
C GLU A 477 -6.49 -2.37 -16.09
N ARG A 478 -6.46 -2.87 -17.32
CA ARG A 478 -7.27 -2.30 -18.38
C ARG A 478 -8.74 -2.69 -18.22
N SER A 479 -9.63 -1.81 -18.61
CA SER A 479 -11.04 -2.10 -18.64
C SER A 479 -11.63 -1.77 -20.03
N SER A 480 -12.34 -2.72 -20.62
CA SER A 480 -13.07 -2.47 -21.86
C SER A 480 -14.30 -1.60 -21.59
N ARG A 481 -14.81 -0.94 -22.63
CA ARG A 481 -16.05 -0.17 -22.52
C ARG A 481 -17.24 -1.02 -22.05
N SER A 482 -17.31 -2.27 -22.49
CA SER A 482 -18.35 -3.22 -22.07
C SER A 482 -18.23 -3.58 -20.60
N MET A 483 -17.03 -3.85 -20.11
CA MET A 483 -16.76 -4.12 -18.70
C MET A 483 -17.16 -2.93 -17.82
N ARG A 484 -16.75 -1.71 -18.20
CA ARG A 484 -17.12 -0.49 -17.47
C ARG A 484 -18.62 -0.30 -17.40
N ARG A 485 -19.33 -0.48 -18.51
CA ARG A 485 -20.79 -0.40 -18.56
C ARG A 485 -21.42 -1.43 -17.62
N LYS A 486 -20.97 -2.67 -17.69
CA LYS A 486 -21.47 -3.75 -16.81
C LYS A 486 -21.27 -3.44 -15.33
N ILE A 487 -20.08 -2.98 -14.94
CA ILE A 487 -19.79 -2.58 -13.57
C ILE A 487 -20.75 -1.45 -13.13
N SER A 488 -20.87 -0.39 -13.94
CA SER A 488 -21.77 0.73 -13.65
C SER A 488 -23.22 0.28 -13.46
N GLU A 489 -23.75 -0.50 -14.39
CA GLU A 489 -25.11 -1.02 -14.34
C GLU A 489 -25.39 -1.85 -13.08
N LEU A 490 -24.49 -2.78 -12.74
CA LEU A 490 -24.63 -3.65 -11.57
C LEU A 490 -24.47 -2.90 -10.23
N PHE A 491 -23.74 -1.78 -10.20
CA PHE A 491 -23.67 -0.87 -9.05
C PHE A 491 -24.74 0.23 -9.08
N GLY A 492 -25.80 0.07 -9.90
CA GLY A 492 -26.91 1.03 -9.92
C GLY A 492 -26.61 2.38 -10.56
N GLY A 493 -25.69 2.42 -11.52
CA GLY A 493 -25.30 3.64 -12.24
C GLY A 493 -24.09 4.38 -11.64
N ALA A 494 -23.22 3.69 -10.89
CA ALA A 494 -22.02 4.29 -10.33
C ALA A 494 -21.08 4.80 -11.45
N GLU A 495 -20.49 6.00 -11.23
CA GLU A 495 -19.48 6.58 -12.13
C GLU A 495 -18.14 5.88 -11.94
N LEU A 496 -17.43 5.61 -13.05
CA LEU A 496 -16.14 4.93 -13.05
C LEU A 496 -15.03 5.87 -13.48
N PHE A 497 -13.98 5.97 -12.67
CA PHE A 497 -12.79 6.79 -12.92
C PHE A 497 -11.55 5.91 -13.00
N ASP A 498 -10.83 5.99 -14.12
CA ASP A 498 -9.56 5.29 -14.32
C ASP A 498 -8.42 6.13 -13.79
N ILE A 499 -7.64 5.58 -12.83
CA ILE A 499 -6.48 6.22 -12.24
C ILE A 499 -5.19 5.59 -12.79
N THR A 500 -4.29 6.44 -13.28
CA THR A 500 -3.03 5.99 -13.86
C THR A 500 -1.86 6.17 -12.89
N GLY A 501 -0.77 5.45 -13.16
CA GLY A 501 0.49 5.62 -12.46
C GLY A 501 1.51 4.55 -12.77
N LEU A 502 2.75 4.89 -12.49
CA LEU A 502 3.93 4.04 -12.67
C LEU A 502 4.71 4.01 -11.37
N THR A 503 5.13 2.81 -10.94
CA THR A 503 5.94 2.65 -9.72
C THR A 503 7.19 3.54 -9.76
N GLU A 504 7.79 3.70 -10.92
CA GLU A 504 9.01 4.49 -11.15
C GLU A 504 8.77 5.99 -11.04
N LEU A 505 7.58 6.46 -11.47
CA LEU A 505 7.27 7.89 -11.43
C LEU A 505 7.01 8.34 -9.98
N TYR A 506 5.86 7.98 -9.43
CA TYR A 506 5.48 8.15 -8.00
C TYR A 506 4.60 7.00 -7.52
N GLY A 507 4.28 6.03 -8.36
CA GLY A 507 3.26 5.03 -8.12
C GLY A 507 1.91 5.42 -8.73
N PRO A 508 0.80 4.81 -8.31
CA PRO A 508 -0.53 5.21 -8.74
C PRO A 508 -0.87 6.64 -8.26
N GLY A 509 -1.79 7.29 -8.97
CA GLY A 509 -2.23 8.66 -8.65
C GLY A 509 -1.57 9.75 -9.48
N THR A 510 -0.73 9.42 -10.46
CA THR A 510 -0.08 10.42 -11.32
C THR A 510 -0.99 11.04 -12.36
N GLY A 511 -2.21 10.54 -12.50
CA GLY A 511 -3.27 11.09 -13.32
C GLY A 511 -4.58 10.34 -13.12
N ILE A 512 -5.69 10.94 -13.53
CA ILE A 512 -7.04 10.34 -13.42
C ILE A 512 -7.97 10.85 -14.51
N GLU A 513 -8.98 10.07 -14.84
CA GLU A 513 -10.12 10.55 -15.63
C GLU A 513 -10.91 11.65 -14.89
N CYS A 514 -11.42 12.61 -15.64
CA CYS A 514 -12.44 13.53 -15.16
C CYS A 514 -13.85 13.00 -15.46
N ALA A 515 -14.88 13.78 -15.13
CA ALA A 515 -16.28 13.44 -15.38
C ALA A 515 -16.64 13.21 -16.86
N ASP A 516 -15.83 13.68 -17.81
CA ASP A 516 -16.06 13.41 -19.25
C ASP A 516 -15.69 11.99 -19.68
N HIS A 517 -14.93 11.26 -18.84
CA HIS A 517 -14.51 9.86 -19.05
C HIS A 517 -13.83 9.55 -20.39
N ASP A 518 -13.23 10.55 -21.06
CA ASP A 518 -12.66 10.39 -22.40
C ASP A 518 -11.13 10.40 -22.41
N CYS A 519 -10.51 10.86 -21.33
CA CYS A 519 -9.06 11.03 -21.23
C CYS A 519 -8.57 11.00 -19.79
N ILE A 520 -7.24 10.94 -19.63
CA ILE A 520 -6.54 11.01 -18.34
C ILE A 520 -5.89 12.40 -18.23
N HIS A 521 -6.27 13.18 -17.24
CA HIS A 521 -5.51 14.36 -16.84
C HIS A 521 -4.29 13.96 -16.05
N TYR A 522 -3.14 14.57 -16.29
CA TYR A 522 -1.90 14.28 -15.62
C TYR A 522 -1.27 15.54 -14.99
N TRP A 523 -0.41 15.34 -14.00
CA TRP A 523 0.12 16.43 -13.17
C TRP A 523 1.36 17.06 -13.84
N SER A 524 1.13 17.88 -14.88
CA SER A 524 2.19 18.52 -15.68
C SER A 524 3.03 19.55 -14.92
N ASP A 525 2.62 19.91 -13.71
CA ASP A 525 3.40 20.71 -12.76
C ASP A 525 4.42 19.86 -11.97
N TYR A 526 4.33 18.54 -12.03
CA TYR A 526 5.25 17.61 -11.37
C TYR A 526 6.10 16.79 -12.33
N TYR A 527 5.65 16.64 -13.58
CA TYR A 527 6.43 15.94 -14.59
C TYR A 527 6.07 16.38 -16.02
N ILE A 528 7.07 16.35 -16.89
CA ILE A 528 6.90 16.54 -18.33
C ILE A 528 6.61 15.19 -18.95
N LEU A 529 5.63 15.16 -19.86
CA LEU A 529 5.27 14.00 -20.65
C LEU A 529 5.60 14.28 -22.13
N GLU A 530 6.45 13.44 -22.72
CA GLU A 530 6.76 13.41 -24.14
C GLU A 530 6.11 12.19 -24.79
N ILE A 531 5.72 12.27 -26.04
CA ILE A 531 5.32 11.12 -26.87
C ILE A 531 6.36 10.96 -27.96
N ILE A 532 6.90 9.76 -28.10
CA ILE A 532 7.93 9.43 -29.09
C ILE A 532 7.50 8.25 -29.95
N ASP A 533 8.03 8.18 -31.14
CA ASP A 533 7.99 6.94 -31.94
C ASP A 533 8.86 5.87 -31.26
N PRO A 534 8.32 4.68 -30.95
CA PRO A 534 9.07 3.66 -30.21
C PRO A 534 10.26 3.05 -30.97
N GLU A 535 10.32 3.18 -32.32
CA GLU A 535 11.35 2.66 -33.19
C GLU A 535 12.41 3.71 -33.53
N THR A 536 12.00 4.91 -33.97
CA THR A 536 12.92 5.99 -34.35
C THR A 536 13.38 6.83 -33.18
N LEU A 537 12.63 6.80 -32.06
CA LEU A 537 12.84 7.60 -30.84
C LEU A 537 12.62 9.11 -31.04
N GLU A 538 12.09 9.51 -32.18
CA GLU A 538 11.79 10.90 -32.47
C GLU A 538 10.46 11.33 -31.84
N PRO A 539 10.33 12.62 -31.45
CA PRO A 539 9.08 13.14 -30.90
C PRO A 539 7.92 13.04 -31.90
N MET A 540 6.76 12.63 -31.40
CA MET A 540 5.52 12.57 -32.15
C MET A 540 4.71 13.88 -32.02
N PRO A 541 4.03 14.32 -33.07
CA PRO A 541 3.08 15.43 -32.99
C PRO A 541 1.93 15.13 -32.01
N ASP A 542 1.39 16.17 -31.38
CA ASP A 542 0.19 16.05 -30.55
C ASP A 542 -0.97 15.41 -31.35
N GLY A 543 -1.68 14.49 -30.71
CA GLY A 543 -2.74 13.72 -31.33
C GLY A 543 -2.30 12.39 -31.95
N GLU A 544 -1.02 12.19 -32.21
CA GLU A 544 -0.48 10.95 -32.77
C GLU A 544 -0.09 9.96 -31.64
N TRP A 545 -0.24 8.66 -31.95
CA TRP A 545 0.06 7.58 -31.02
C TRP A 545 1.55 7.29 -30.97
N GLY A 546 2.13 7.25 -29.76
CA GLY A 546 3.52 6.89 -29.54
C GLY A 546 3.77 6.39 -28.13
N GLU A 547 5.04 6.14 -27.82
CA GLU A 547 5.49 5.70 -26.49
C GLU A 547 5.58 6.90 -25.55
N MET A 548 5.03 6.75 -24.36
CA MET A 548 5.08 7.74 -23.30
C MET A 548 6.47 7.77 -22.64
N VAL A 549 7.05 8.96 -22.56
CA VAL A 549 8.31 9.25 -21.87
C VAL A 549 8.06 10.31 -20.81
N VAL A 550 8.61 10.12 -19.63
CA VAL A 550 8.38 11.02 -18.49
C VAL A 550 9.68 11.57 -17.89
N THR A 551 9.64 12.86 -17.52
CA THR A 551 10.72 13.53 -16.80
C THR A 551 10.14 14.21 -15.57
N THR A 552 10.59 13.85 -14.36
CA THR A 552 10.13 14.47 -13.11
C THR A 552 10.70 15.88 -12.92
N LEU A 553 9.99 16.73 -12.19
CA LEU A 553 10.36 18.13 -11.98
C LEU A 553 10.76 18.47 -10.53
N SER A 554 10.45 17.58 -9.57
CA SER A 554 10.70 17.85 -8.14
C SER A 554 10.99 16.60 -7.31
N LYS A 555 11.13 15.42 -7.94
CA LYS A 555 11.33 14.15 -7.24
C LYS A 555 12.78 14.05 -6.74
N GLU A 556 12.95 13.90 -5.41
CA GLU A 556 14.25 13.97 -4.75
C GLU A 556 14.99 12.64 -4.73
N ALA A 557 14.38 11.58 -4.23
CA ALA A 557 15.09 10.33 -3.97
C ALA A 557 15.57 9.63 -5.25
N ALA A 558 14.70 9.61 -6.27
CA ALA A 558 14.95 8.92 -7.52
C ALA A 558 14.36 9.72 -8.70
N PRO A 559 14.98 10.82 -9.12
CA PRO A 559 14.53 11.61 -10.26
C PRO A 559 14.50 10.78 -11.53
N LEU A 560 13.57 11.06 -12.43
CA LEU A 560 13.50 10.47 -13.76
C LEU A 560 13.83 11.54 -14.81
N ILE A 561 14.77 11.23 -15.71
CA ILE A 561 15.06 12.04 -16.89
C ILE A 561 14.78 11.18 -18.11
N ARG A 562 13.83 11.60 -18.94
CA ARG A 562 13.38 10.92 -20.16
C ARG A 562 13.19 9.42 -19.98
N TYR A 563 12.45 9.01 -18.95
CA TYR A 563 12.19 7.60 -18.67
C TYR A 563 11.18 7.03 -19.66
N ARG A 564 11.61 6.03 -20.42
CA ARG A 564 10.78 5.29 -21.39
C ARG A 564 9.88 4.31 -20.64
N THR A 565 8.57 4.59 -20.62
CA THR A 565 7.60 3.76 -19.88
C THR A 565 7.20 2.50 -20.63
N ARG A 566 7.36 2.49 -21.95
CA ARG A 566 6.85 1.50 -22.89
C ARG A 566 5.33 1.56 -23.10
N ASP A 567 4.62 2.40 -22.39
CA ASP A 567 3.18 2.58 -22.55
C ASP A 567 2.87 3.41 -23.79
N ILE A 568 1.89 2.95 -24.58
CA ILE A 568 1.45 3.64 -25.80
C ILE A 568 0.24 4.51 -25.50
N THR A 569 0.39 5.80 -25.72
CA THR A 569 -0.66 6.80 -25.57
C THR A 569 -0.49 7.93 -26.59
N ARG A 570 -1.28 9.00 -26.48
CA ARG A 570 -1.15 10.24 -27.26
C ARG A 570 -1.62 11.43 -26.44
N ILE A 571 -1.02 12.58 -26.63
CA ILE A 571 -1.53 13.84 -26.07
C ILE A 571 -2.86 14.17 -26.76
N ILE A 572 -3.83 14.62 -25.97
CA ILE A 572 -5.12 15.12 -26.49
C ILE A 572 -5.06 16.65 -26.43
N PRO A 573 -4.96 17.33 -27.56
CA PRO A 573 -4.87 18.78 -27.61
C PRO A 573 -6.19 19.47 -27.20
N GLY A 574 -6.10 20.73 -26.84
CA GLY A 574 -7.24 21.59 -26.51
C GLY A 574 -7.74 21.45 -25.07
N SER A 575 -8.67 22.31 -24.69
CA SER A 575 -9.26 22.35 -23.35
C SER A 575 -10.22 21.18 -23.10
N CYS A 576 -10.36 20.78 -21.82
CA CYS A 576 -11.36 19.80 -21.42
C CYS A 576 -12.66 20.49 -20.97
N THR A 577 -13.79 19.85 -21.23
CA THR A 577 -15.12 20.35 -20.80
C THR A 577 -15.28 20.32 -19.28
N CYS A 578 -14.44 19.53 -18.57
CA CYS A 578 -14.40 19.54 -17.09
C CYS A 578 -13.84 20.85 -16.49
N GLY A 579 -13.30 21.76 -17.31
CA GLY A 579 -12.74 23.04 -16.88
C GLY A 579 -11.32 22.95 -16.27
N SER A 580 -10.72 21.77 -16.18
CA SER A 580 -9.34 21.62 -15.70
C SER A 580 -8.36 22.16 -16.73
N PHE A 581 -7.39 22.94 -16.25
CA PHE A 581 -6.26 23.43 -17.04
C PHE A 581 -5.21 22.33 -17.31
N MET A 582 -5.21 21.25 -16.51
CA MET A 582 -4.21 20.18 -16.64
C MET A 582 -4.31 19.49 -18.00
N PRO A 583 -3.18 19.32 -18.70
CA PRO A 583 -3.14 18.59 -19.98
C PRO A 583 -3.62 17.15 -19.78
N ARG A 584 -3.90 16.51 -20.91
CA ARG A 584 -4.49 15.18 -20.92
C ARG A 584 -3.91 14.31 -22.01
N HIS A 585 -3.87 13.01 -21.71
CA HIS A 585 -3.54 12.00 -22.69
C HIS A 585 -4.65 10.96 -22.81
N SER A 586 -4.65 10.19 -23.89
CA SER A 586 -5.61 9.08 -24.04
C SER A 586 -5.32 7.98 -23.00
N ARG A 587 -6.29 7.11 -22.76
CA ARG A 587 -6.03 5.88 -22.02
C ARG A 587 -4.90 5.09 -22.67
N ILE A 588 -4.12 4.38 -21.87
CA ILE A 588 -3.03 3.53 -22.37
C ILE A 588 -3.60 2.45 -23.30
N LYS A 589 -3.14 2.45 -24.55
CA LYS A 589 -3.57 1.51 -25.58
C LYS A 589 -2.90 0.14 -25.43
N GLY A 590 -1.67 0.11 -24.97
CA GLY A 590 -0.84 -1.05 -24.85
C GLY A 590 0.58 -0.68 -24.44
N ARG A 591 1.46 -1.68 -24.48
CA ARG A 591 2.89 -1.46 -24.30
C ARG A 591 3.62 -1.73 -25.63
N SER A 592 4.68 -0.99 -25.89
CA SER A 592 5.51 -1.19 -27.09
C SER A 592 6.26 -2.53 -27.08
N ASP A 593 6.59 -3.06 -25.89
CA ASP A 593 7.25 -4.35 -25.69
C ASP A 593 6.27 -5.56 -25.69
N ASP A 594 4.96 -5.35 -25.52
CA ASP A 594 3.93 -6.38 -25.62
C ASP A 594 3.29 -6.44 -27.03
N THR A 595 3.76 -5.60 -27.95
CA THR A 595 3.20 -5.55 -29.31
C THR A 595 3.54 -6.80 -30.09
N ILE A 596 2.52 -7.49 -30.59
CA ILE A 596 2.64 -8.66 -31.43
C ILE A 596 2.81 -8.20 -32.87
N LYS A 597 4.00 -8.39 -33.45
CA LYS A 597 4.22 -8.18 -34.89
C LYS A 597 3.79 -9.44 -35.64
N PHE A 598 2.64 -9.39 -36.31
CA PHE A 598 2.09 -10.52 -37.03
C PHE A 598 1.79 -10.13 -38.49
N ARG A 599 2.51 -10.72 -39.43
CA ARG A 599 2.37 -10.50 -40.88
C ARG A 599 2.39 -9.01 -41.28
N GLY A 600 3.30 -8.23 -40.67
CA GLY A 600 3.43 -6.80 -40.92
C GLY A 600 2.43 -5.89 -40.22
N VAL A 601 1.56 -6.44 -39.38
CA VAL A 601 0.59 -5.68 -38.58
C VAL A 601 1.04 -5.71 -37.10
N ASN A 602 1.04 -4.53 -36.47
CA ASN A 602 1.25 -4.40 -35.05
C ASN A 602 -0.07 -4.64 -34.30
N ILE A 603 -0.18 -5.76 -33.60
CA ILE A 603 -1.36 -6.16 -32.84
C ILE A 603 -1.08 -5.94 -31.36
N TYR A 604 -1.89 -5.13 -30.74
CA TYR A 604 -1.87 -4.94 -29.28
C TYR A 604 -2.85 -5.93 -28.65
N PRO A 605 -2.46 -6.70 -27.59
CA PRO A 605 -3.39 -7.60 -26.90
C PRO A 605 -4.70 -6.92 -26.47
N SER A 606 -4.63 -5.65 -26.05
CA SER A 606 -5.80 -4.84 -25.71
C SER A 606 -6.80 -4.63 -26.84
N THR A 607 -6.35 -4.67 -28.11
CA THR A 607 -7.26 -4.58 -29.26
C THR A 607 -8.02 -5.89 -29.41
N ILE A 608 -7.36 -7.03 -29.17
CA ILE A 608 -8.00 -8.36 -29.14
C ILE A 608 -9.03 -8.38 -28.00
N ASP A 609 -8.67 -7.94 -26.80
CA ASP A 609 -9.55 -7.79 -25.64
C ASP A 609 -10.83 -7.02 -25.98
N THR A 610 -10.67 -5.87 -26.65
CA THR A 610 -11.80 -5.04 -27.04
C THR A 610 -12.72 -5.75 -28.03
N ILE A 611 -12.16 -6.52 -28.95
CA ILE A 611 -12.93 -7.29 -29.94
C ILE A 611 -13.70 -8.42 -29.24
N LEU A 612 -13.02 -9.20 -28.41
CA LEU A 612 -13.61 -10.37 -27.76
C LEU A 612 -14.71 -9.97 -26.78
N SER A 613 -14.48 -8.93 -25.98
CA SER A 613 -15.48 -8.44 -25.02
C SER A 613 -16.73 -7.83 -25.65
N ALA A 614 -16.69 -7.48 -26.94
CA ALA A 614 -17.83 -7.02 -27.69
C ALA A 614 -18.71 -8.16 -28.25
N ILE A 615 -18.25 -9.41 -28.19
CA ILE A 615 -18.96 -10.58 -28.72
C ILE A 615 -19.73 -11.25 -27.58
N PRO A 616 -21.08 -11.16 -27.53
CA PRO A 616 -21.86 -11.79 -26.46
C PRO A 616 -21.75 -13.32 -26.50
N GLY A 617 -21.40 -13.91 -25.35
CA GLY A 617 -21.26 -15.37 -25.21
C GLY A 617 -19.82 -15.85 -25.17
N LEU A 618 -18.81 -15.00 -25.32
CA LEU A 618 -17.44 -15.32 -24.97
C LEU A 618 -17.18 -15.06 -23.49
N GLY A 619 -16.28 -15.85 -22.89
CA GLY A 619 -15.73 -15.62 -21.55
C GLY A 619 -14.69 -14.50 -21.54
N SER A 620 -14.22 -14.15 -20.34
CA SER A 620 -13.20 -13.10 -20.16
C SER A 620 -11.77 -13.58 -20.44
N GLU A 621 -11.52 -14.86 -20.31
CA GLU A 621 -10.17 -15.42 -20.41
C GLU A 621 -9.86 -15.93 -21.82
N TYR A 622 -8.65 -15.58 -22.29
CA TYR A 622 -8.17 -16.08 -23.57
C TYR A 622 -6.64 -16.17 -23.58
N GLN A 623 -6.10 -16.93 -24.55
CA GLN A 623 -4.66 -17.05 -24.80
C GLN A 623 -4.38 -16.83 -26.27
N ILE A 624 -3.26 -16.17 -26.56
CA ILE A 624 -2.75 -15.95 -27.91
C ILE A 624 -1.59 -16.89 -28.14
N HIS A 625 -1.73 -17.82 -29.09
CA HIS A 625 -0.68 -18.74 -29.49
C HIS A 625 -0.13 -18.28 -30.84
N LEU A 626 1.16 -17.95 -30.87
CA LEU A 626 1.88 -17.63 -32.07
C LEU A 626 2.76 -18.81 -32.44
N THR A 627 2.67 -19.30 -33.65
CA THR A 627 3.52 -20.39 -34.17
C THR A 627 4.09 -19.98 -35.51
N ARG A 628 5.34 -20.37 -35.76
CA ARG A 628 6.01 -20.22 -37.03
C ARG A 628 6.25 -21.57 -37.63
N ASP A 629 5.73 -21.81 -38.83
CA ASP A 629 6.00 -23.03 -39.55
C ASP A 629 7.45 -23.04 -40.07
N GLU A 630 8.26 -23.94 -39.57
CA GLU A 630 9.69 -23.99 -39.89
C GLU A 630 9.99 -24.29 -41.39
N ARG A 631 9.04 -24.93 -42.09
CA ARG A 631 9.23 -25.28 -43.52
C ARG A 631 8.81 -24.17 -44.47
N SER A 632 7.68 -23.54 -44.18
CA SER A 632 7.13 -22.48 -45.04
C SER A 632 7.50 -21.05 -44.60
N GLY A 633 8.04 -20.88 -43.38
CA GLY A 633 8.33 -19.60 -42.77
C GLY A 633 7.07 -18.77 -42.45
N LYS A 634 5.86 -19.35 -42.56
CA LYS A 634 4.59 -18.65 -42.33
C LYS A 634 4.27 -18.61 -40.85
N ASP A 635 3.95 -17.39 -40.39
CA ASP A 635 3.42 -17.21 -39.05
C ASP A 635 1.92 -17.51 -39.01
N SER A 636 1.47 -18.24 -37.98
CA SER A 636 0.05 -18.44 -37.65
C SER A 636 -0.27 -17.95 -36.25
N MET A 637 -1.47 -17.42 -36.07
CA MET A 637 -2.00 -16.95 -34.80
C MET A 637 -3.29 -17.71 -34.50
N LYS A 638 -3.33 -18.30 -33.30
CA LYS A 638 -4.50 -18.99 -32.77
C LYS A 638 -4.93 -18.33 -31.47
N LEU A 639 -6.21 -17.97 -31.37
CA LEU A 639 -6.84 -17.52 -30.14
C LEU A 639 -7.57 -18.70 -29.49
N LYS A 640 -7.18 -19.02 -28.26
CA LYS A 640 -7.88 -19.96 -27.40
C LYS A 640 -8.70 -19.17 -26.40
N ILE A 641 -10.02 -19.29 -26.44
CA ILE A 641 -10.94 -18.38 -25.73
C ILE A 641 -11.94 -19.21 -24.92
N GLU A 642 -12.24 -18.82 -23.70
CA GLU A 642 -13.31 -19.42 -22.93
C GLU A 642 -14.70 -19.06 -23.48
N ARG A 643 -15.60 -20.02 -23.49
CA ARG A 643 -17.02 -19.80 -23.71
C ARG A 643 -17.63 -19.22 -22.44
N GLY A 644 -18.61 -18.33 -22.56
CA GLY A 644 -19.33 -17.79 -21.40
C GLY A 644 -20.08 -18.90 -20.65
N GLU A 645 -20.15 -18.82 -19.33
CA GLU A 645 -20.70 -19.86 -18.44
C GLU A 645 -22.13 -20.29 -18.81
N ALA A 646 -22.98 -19.36 -19.22
CA ALA A 646 -24.39 -19.60 -19.56
C ALA A 646 -24.64 -19.97 -21.02
N VAL A 647 -23.58 -20.20 -21.82
CA VAL A 647 -23.71 -20.43 -23.27
C VAL A 647 -23.70 -21.91 -23.60
N GLU A 648 -24.73 -22.40 -24.27
CA GLU A 648 -24.83 -23.80 -24.71
C GLU A 648 -23.78 -24.19 -25.76
N ALA A 649 -23.32 -25.45 -25.69
CA ALA A 649 -22.31 -25.98 -26.61
C ALA A 649 -22.71 -25.86 -28.10
N GLY A 650 -23.99 -25.86 -28.42
CA GLY A 650 -24.51 -25.73 -29.79
C GLY A 650 -24.16 -24.41 -30.48
N ARG A 651 -23.82 -23.36 -29.73
CA ARG A 651 -23.44 -22.03 -30.29
C ARG A 651 -21.95 -21.86 -30.56
N THR A 652 -21.14 -22.89 -30.31
CA THR A 652 -19.68 -22.81 -30.47
C THR A 652 -19.25 -22.42 -31.88
N ALA A 653 -19.86 -23.01 -32.91
CA ALA A 653 -19.51 -22.70 -34.29
C ALA A 653 -19.86 -21.27 -34.71
N GLU A 654 -20.99 -20.75 -34.24
CA GLU A 654 -21.42 -19.37 -34.46
C GLU A 654 -20.44 -18.37 -33.83
N LEU A 655 -20.04 -18.59 -32.56
CA LEU A 655 -19.11 -17.75 -31.83
C LEU A 655 -17.69 -17.78 -32.45
N VAL A 656 -17.23 -18.93 -32.90
CA VAL A 656 -15.95 -19.04 -33.63
C VAL A 656 -15.99 -18.22 -34.91
N HIS A 657 -17.07 -18.37 -35.71
CA HIS A 657 -17.22 -17.63 -36.97
C HIS A 657 -17.26 -16.11 -36.73
N GLU A 658 -18.05 -15.67 -35.75
CA GLU A 658 -18.15 -14.25 -35.39
C GLU A 658 -16.82 -13.70 -34.92
N THR A 659 -16.10 -14.45 -34.08
CA THR A 659 -14.76 -14.02 -33.59
C THR A 659 -13.76 -13.88 -34.72
N VAL A 660 -13.68 -14.84 -35.62
CA VAL A 660 -12.80 -14.78 -36.79
C VAL A 660 -13.16 -13.58 -37.68
N TYR A 661 -14.46 -13.36 -37.89
CA TYR A 661 -14.96 -12.25 -38.71
C TYR A 661 -14.58 -10.89 -38.07
N GLN A 662 -14.83 -10.69 -36.79
CA GLN A 662 -14.56 -9.42 -36.13
C GLN A 662 -13.06 -9.12 -36.01
N VAL A 663 -12.24 -10.13 -35.71
CA VAL A 663 -10.78 -9.96 -35.70
C VAL A 663 -10.26 -9.63 -37.09
N LYS A 664 -10.71 -10.32 -38.14
CA LYS A 664 -10.31 -10.03 -39.51
C LYS A 664 -10.73 -8.64 -39.94
N ARG A 665 -11.93 -8.22 -39.59
CA ARG A 665 -12.48 -6.88 -39.92
C ARG A 665 -11.69 -5.75 -39.29
N GLN A 666 -11.29 -5.91 -38.01
CA GLN A 666 -10.70 -4.83 -37.23
C GLN A 666 -9.17 -4.83 -37.29
N LEU A 667 -8.52 -6.01 -37.34
CA LEU A 667 -7.05 -6.14 -37.35
C LEU A 667 -6.48 -6.47 -38.72
N LEU A 668 -7.34 -6.74 -39.74
CA LEU A 668 -6.94 -7.13 -41.09
C LEU A 668 -6.07 -8.39 -41.16
N VAL A 669 -6.11 -9.23 -40.11
CA VAL A 669 -5.36 -10.50 -40.05
C VAL A 669 -6.32 -11.68 -39.94
N SER A 670 -5.92 -12.81 -40.54
CA SER A 670 -6.63 -14.09 -40.40
C SER A 670 -6.04 -14.89 -39.27
N ILE A 671 -6.90 -15.37 -38.36
CA ILE A 671 -6.54 -16.16 -37.19
C ILE A 671 -7.32 -17.47 -37.15
N GLU A 672 -6.82 -18.40 -36.34
CA GLU A 672 -7.57 -19.57 -35.90
C GLU A 672 -8.19 -19.29 -34.52
N VAL A 673 -9.39 -19.81 -34.26
CA VAL A 673 -10.08 -19.66 -32.98
C VAL A 673 -10.46 -21.05 -32.45
N GLU A 674 -10.11 -21.30 -31.19
CA GLU A 674 -10.54 -22.47 -30.43
C GLU A 674 -11.33 -22.00 -29.19
N LEU A 675 -12.57 -22.40 -29.08
CA LEU A 675 -13.34 -22.18 -27.86
C LEU A 675 -13.20 -23.34 -26.90
N VAL A 676 -12.95 -23.03 -25.64
CA VAL A 676 -12.86 -23.99 -24.53
C VAL A 676 -13.96 -23.73 -23.51
N GLU A 677 -14.20 -24.69 -22.63
CA GLU A 677 -15.20 -24.57 -21.57
C GLU A 677 -14.80 -23.48 -20.56
N TYR A 678 -15.82 -22.87 -19.92
CA TYR A 678 -15.63 -21.90 -18.86
C TYR A 678 -14.81 -22.50 -17.70
N GLY A 679 -13.79 -21.77 -17.22
CA GLY A 679 -12.90 -22.21 -16.15
C GLY A 679 -11.73 -23.10 -16.59
N GLN A 680 -11.54 -23.36 -17.89
CA GLN A 680 -10.42 -24.15 -18.41
C GLN A 680 -9.12 -23.36 -18.61
N LEU A 681 -9.19 -22.04 -18.76
CA LEU A 681 -8.00 -21.20 -18.83
C LEU A 681 -7.61 -20.70 -17.44
N PRO A 682 -6.30 -20.53 -17.19
CA PRO A 682 -5.86 -19.95 -15.93
C PRO A 682 -6.41 -18.54 -15.76
N ARG A 683 -6.88 -18.22 -14.59
CA ARG A 683 -7.30 -16.86 -14.22
C ARG A 683 -6.04 -16.02 -13.92
N THR A 684 -5.88 -14.90 -14.59
CA THR A 684 -4.72 -14.00 -14.43
C THR A 684 -5.02 -12.88 -13.45
#